data_1caf95bf405dd39f98aa99b48486101a
#
_entry.id   1caf95bf405dd39f98aa99b48486101a
#
_cell.length_a   1.000
_cell.length_b   1.000
_cell.length_c   1.000
_cell.angle_alpha   90.00
_cell.angle_beta   90.00
_cell.angle_gamma   90.00
#
_symmetry.space_group_name_H-M   'P 1'
#
loop_
_entity.id
_entity.type
_entity.pdbx_description
1 polymer ?
#
loop_
_entity_poly.entity_id
_entity_poly.type
_entity_poly.pdbx_seq_one_letter_code
_entity_poly.pdbx_strand_id
1 'polypeptide(L)'
;MCNIISQDDLIVYPDAGGYNHCMATFRVIHACCVLILLALLPHVARADDVTFRNHVMPILAKAGCNSGACHGNMNGKGGFKLSLRGESPALDLETISRSQLGRRVNLTDAVDSLLLRKATASIAHEGGKRFAVGSLEYQTLHDWIAAGAPDDNTALAKLTSLEVSPRESILIEPIASVQLRAMATFSDGTKRDVTSYVVFDLSNLLATVSAQGLVERVKPGEVTVTVRFNHLQQPARIAFVPARPNFKWSEPAAANFIDEHVHTKLKKLRMNPSPLADDSTFIRRAFLDVIGVLPTPDEARAFVADSRIDKRDRLINALLERPEFNDHWALKWSDLLRNEERVLDAKGVRAFHGWIRDSIATNKPVSQFVHDLITARGSTYDNPAANFYRANRSADVRAEATAQLFLGTRMQCAKCHNHPYDRWTQNDYYSFAAFFAPIDYKIIENNPRDENDKMMFIGEQLVVMNSKNQVKHPDGGRVMKPAFLGDAKQPAESKGDSLESLAQWMTSGENKRFAAAQINRIWFHLMSKGIVDPIDDFRDTNPPSNGPLLDALTRAFIKSNYDLRAMVKLICTSRTYQRASQPTADNEEDQSNFSHAFVRRLTAEQMLDAMSGALDAPVAFNGVPRGYRAAQIPGVAAIYRDRDPAPGDRFLRLFGKPPRLVACECERSNDTALGQVFELTSGETINDLLTHDDNRIAQMLREKKNDDQIIDELYWAALSRAPSETERGAAKSLLANVKDRRTGIEDIAWGLLNAKEFVLRR
;
A
#
# COMPACT_ATOMS: atom_id res chain seq x y z
N MET A 1 -1.55 -28.69 51.43
CA MET A 1 -1.11 -28.93 52.81
C MET A 1 -2.27 -29.66 53.47
N CYS A 2 -2.22 -30.97 53.57
CA CYS A 2 -1.70 -31.78 54.69
C CYS A 2 -2.49 -31.53 55.95
N ASN A 3 -2.99 -32.45 56.69
CA ASN A 3 -2.79 -33.89 56.95
C ASN A 3 -3.99 -34.34 57.79
N ILE A 4 -4.54 -35.57 57.58
CA ILE A 4 -4.19 -36.84 58.24
C ILE A 4 -4.30 -36.77 59.78
N ILE A 5 -5.13 -37.65 60.35
CA ILE A 5 -4.95 -38.55 61.50
C ILE A 5 -6.34 -38.97 61.98
N SER A 6 -6.75 -40.18 61.78
CA SER A 6 -6.59 -41.53 62.34
C SER A 6 -7.36 -41.72 63.65
N GLN A 7 -8.24 -42.71 63.61
CA GLN A 7 -8.56 -43.81 64.55
C GLN A 7 -8.69 -43.50 66.07
N ASP A 8 -9.71 -43.84 66.66
CA ASP A 8 -10.03 -45.10 67.29
C ASP A 8 -11.17 -44.93 68.35
N ASP A 9 -11.97 -45.98 68.40
CA ASP A 9 -12.60 -46.66 69.53
C ASP A 9 -13.92 -46.21 70.18
N LEU A 10 -14.77 -47.17 70.14
CA LEU A 10 -15.67 -47.81 71.12
C LEU A 10 -17.11 -47.33 71.28
N ILE A 11 -17.95 -48.20 70.72
CA ILE A 11 -19.12 -48.90 71.30
C ILE A 11 -19.90 -48.20 72.40
N VAL A 12 -21.24 -48.01 72.18
CA VAL A 12 -22.36 -48.50 72.94
C VAL A 12 -23.69 -48.23 72.19
N TYR A 13 -24.45 -49.30 71.92
CA TYR A 13 -25.94 -49.27 71.69
C TYR A 13 -26.67 -49.14 73.01
N PRO A 14 -27.99 -48.79 73.13
CA PRO A 14 -29.06 -48.82 72.11
C PRO A 14 -30.00 -47.58 72.22
N ASP A 15 -30.87 -47.25 71.26
CA ASP A 15 -32.33 -47.51 71.38
C ASP A 15 -33.09 -46.89 70.17
N ALA A 16 -34.19 -47.50 69.94
CA ALA A 16 -35.10 -47.29 68.88
C ALA A 16 -35.78 -45.92 68.79
N GLY A 17 -35.94 -45.43 67.56
CA GLY A 17 -36.88 -44.35 67.30
C GLY A 17 -36.43 -43.40 66.18
N GLY A 18 -36.80 -43.67 64.92
CA GLY A 18 -36.60 -42.65 63.92
C GLY A 18 -36.56 -43.07 62.43
N TYR A 19 -37.45 -43.93 61.99
CA TYR A 19 -37.59 -44.31 60.60
C TYR A 19 -38.17 -43.22 59.65
N ASN A 20 -38.48 -42.06 60.13
CA ASN A 20 -39.17 -41.01 59.35
C ASN A 20 -38.30 -39.85 58.84
N HIS A 21 -37.02 -39.74 59.21
CA HIS A 21 -36.15 -38.65 58.71
C HIS A 21 -35.29 -39.05 57.50
N CYS A 22 -35.08 -40.33 57.18
CA CYS A 22 -34.24 -40.76 56.08
C CYS A 22 -34.92 -40.65 54.72
N MET A 23 -36.25 -40.71 54.62
CA MET A 23 -37.00 -40.60 53.36
C MET A 23 -37.16 -39.12 52.89
N ALA A 24 -37.16 -38.14 53.79
CA ALA A 24 -37.23 -36.73 53.39
C ALA A 24 -35.91 -36.21 52.82
N THR A 25 -34.77 -36.65 53.36
CA THR A 25 -33.41 -36.25 52.89
C THR A 25 -33.09 -36.87 51.53
N PHE A 26 -33.53 -38.07 51.24
CA PHE A 26 -33.35 -38.71 49.89
C PHE A 26 -34.19 -38.04 48.81
N ARG A 27 -35.36 -37.52 49.10
CA ARG A 27 -36.22 -36.78 48.16
C ARG A 27 -35.69 -35.38 47.86
N VAL A 28 -35.05 -34.70 48.83
CA VAL A 28 -34.44 -33.39 48.63
C VAL A 28 -33.15 -33.52 47.84
N ILE A 29 -32.31 -34.52 48.07
CA ILE A 29 -31.09 -34.78 47.31
C ILE A 29 -31.41 -35.16 45.86
N HIS A 30 -32.44 -36.01 45.61
CA HIS A 30 -32.89 -36.33 44.27
C HIS A 30 -33.47 -35.12 43.51
N ALA A 31 -34.23 -34.27 44.19
CA ALA A 31 -34.76 -33.06 43.59
C ALA A 31 -33.63 -32.03 43.27
N CYS A 32 -32.64 -31.88 44.14
CA CYS A 32 -31.46 -31.04 43.87
C CYS A 32 -30.57 -31.61 42.77
N CYS A 33 -30.34 -32.93 42.69
CA CYS A 33 -29.59 -33.55 41.61
C CYS A 33 -30.30 -33.46 40.23
N VAL A 34 -31.63 -33.57 40.21
CA VAL A 34 -32.41 -33.38 38.97
C VAL A 34 -32.44 -31.94 38.53
N LEU A 35 -32.46 -30.97 39.46
CA LEU A 35 -32.36 -29.54 39.15
C LEU A 35 -30.96 -29.16 38.69
N ILE A 36 -29.90 -29.75 39.22
CA ILE A 36 -28.52 -29.55 38.78
C ILE A 36 -28.26 -30.22 37.45
N LEU A 37 -28.81 -31.39 37.15
CA LEU A 37 -28.75 -32.03 35.84
C LEU A 37 -29.53 -31.24 34.77
N LEU A 38 -30.65 -30.62 35.12
CA LEU A 38 -31.39 -29.74 34.20
C LEU A 38 -30.68 -28.40 33.95
N ALA A 39 -29.84 -27.94 34.88
CA ALA A 39 -29.00 -26.74 34.68
C ALA A 39 -27.72 -27.00 33.90
N LEU A 40 -27.34 -28.29 33.70
CA LEU A 40 -26.17 -28.72 32.91
C LEU A 40 -26.50 -29.19 31.49
N LEU A 41 -27.77 -29.11 31.08
CA LEU A 41 -28.09 -29.30 29.65
C LEU A 41 -27.50 -28.12 28.90
N PRO A 42 -26.68 -28.37 27.85
CA PRO A 42 -26.23 -27.28 26.99
C PRO A 42 -27.47 -26.56 26.47
N HIS A 43 -27.56 -25.26 26.65
CA HIS A 43 -28.59 -24.44 26.06
C HIS A 43 -28.51 -24.70 24.55
N VAL A 44 -29.36 -25.59 24.05
CA VAL A 44 -29.66 -25.68 22.64
C VAL A 44 -30.29 -24.33 22.31
N ALA A 45 -29.55 -23.49 21.56
CA ALA A 45 -30.05 -22.21 21.10
C ALA A 45 -31.46 -22.45 20.51
N ARG A 46 -32.48 -21.87 21.10
CA ARG A 46 -33.85 -21.97 20.61
C ARG A 46 -33.90 -21.24 19.25
N ALA A 47 -34.77 -21.69 18.38
CA ALA A 47 -35.05 -21.03 17.10
C ALA A 47 -35.35 -19.55 17.23
N ASP A 48 -35.84 -19.12 18.39
CA ASP A 48 -36.13 -17.72 18.77
C ASP A 48 -34.86 -16.86 18.95
N ASP A 49 -33.65 -17.45 19.04
CA ASP A 49 -32.40 -16.75 19.26
C ASP A 49 -31.68 -16.38 17.95
N VAL A 50 -32.13 -16.86 16.78
CA VAL A 50 -31.51 -16.58 15.47
C VAL A 50 -32.01 -15.25 14.93
N THR A 51 -31.11 -14.26 14.85
CA THR A 51 -31.42 -12.92 14.37
C THR A 51 -30.91 -12.70 12.95
N PHE A 52 -31.62 -11.89 12.16
CA PHE A 52 -31.25 -11.60 10.77
C PHE A 52 -29.90 -10.91 10.70
N ARG A 53 -29.71 -9.81 11.47
CA ARG A 53 -28.50 -8.96 11.38
C ARG A 53 -27.25 -9.64 11.94
N ASN A 54 -27.36 -10.40 13.03
CA ASN A 54 -26.19 -10.93 13.74
C ASN A 54 -25.90 -12.41 13.44
N HIS A 55 -26.79 -13.12 12.71
CA HIS A 55 -26.60 -14.51 12.35
C HIS A 55 -26.78 -14.74 10.83
N VAL A 56 -27.91 -14.35 10.24
CA VAL A 56 -28.19 -14.61 8.82
C VAL A 56 -27.26 -13.80 7.90
N MET A 57 -27.10 -12.50 8.15
CA MET A 57 -26.23 -11.66 7.33
C MET A 57 -24.77 -12.14 7.33
N PRO A 58 -24.14 -12.48 8.48
CA PRO A 58 -22.81 -13.08 8.50
C PRO A 58 -22.71 -14.38 7.70
N ILE A 59 -23.71 -15.26 7.82
CA ILE A 59 -23.74 -16.51 7.06
C ILE A 59 -23.82 -16.27 5.54
N LEU A 60 -24.64 -15.33 5.10
CA LEU A 60 -24.70 -14.96 3.66
C LEU A 60 -23.36 -14.41 3.17
N ALA A 61 -22.66 -13.65 4.01
CA ALA A 61 -21.33 -13.13 3.69
C ALA A 61 -20.29 -14.26 3.65
N LYS A 62 -20.29 -15.14 4.65
CA LYS A 62 -19.38 -16.29 4.74
C LYS A 62 -19.56 -17.27 3.56
N ALA A 63 -20.81 -17.55 3.19
CA ALA A 63 -21.12 -18.38 2.03
C ALA A 63 -20.84 -17.66 0.68
N GLY A 64 -20.47 -16.37 0.71
CA GLY A 64 -20.16 -15.56 -0.46
C GLY A 64 -21.39 -15.14 -1.28
N CYS A 65 -22.60 -15.28 -0.75
CA CYS A 65 -23.83 -14.94 -1.45
C CYS A 65 -23.90 -13.46 -1.83
N ASN A 66 -23.46 -12.57 -0.95
CA ASN A 66 -23.46 -11.11 -1.14
C ASN A 66 -22.11 -10.58 -1.65
N SER A 67 -21.28 -11.42 -2.25
CA SER A 67 -20.05 -10.97 -2.92
C SER A 67 -20.36 -10.33 -4.29
N GLY A 68 -19.45 -9.47 -4.77
CA GLY A 68 -19.59 -8.81 -6.07
C GLY A 68 -19.64 -9.77 -7.27
N ALA A 69 -19.10 -10.98 -7.14
CA ALA A 69 -19.17 -12.02 -8.17
C ALA A 69 -20.53 -12.76 -8.18
N CYS A 70 -21.34 -12.63 -7.13
CA CYS A 70 -22.62 -13.29 -6.95
C CYS A 70 -23.77 -12.27 -6.89
N HIS A 71 -24.53 -12.24 -5.79
CA HIS A 71 -25.72 -11.41 -5.67
C HIS A 71 -25.43 -9.99 -5.18
N GLY A 72 -24.19 -9.69 -4.73
CA GLY A 72 -23.75 -8.36 -4.28
C GLY A 72 -23.31 -7.41 -5.39
N ASN A 73 -23.40 -7.78 -6.66
CA ASN A 73 -23.13 -6.87 -7.77
C ASN A 73 -24.31 -5.91 -8.02
N MET A 74 -24.07 -4.88 -8.85
CA MET A 74 -25.01 -3.80 -9.10
C MET A 74 -26.42 -4.28 -9.48
N ASN A 75 -26.54 -5.34 -10.27
CA ASN A 75 -27.82 -5.88 -10.76
C ASN A 75 -28.27 -7.16 -10.03
N GLY A 76 -27.43 -7.74 -9.18
CA GLY A 76 -27.64 -9.10 -8.68
C GLY A 76 -27.53 -10.17 -9.76
N LYS A 77 -27.39 -11.43 -9.39
CA LYS A 77 -27.47 -12.56 -10.32
C LYS A 77 -28.87 -13.14 -10.31
N GLY A 78 -29.43 -13.45 -11.49
CA GLY A 78 -30.77 -14.06 -11.60
C GLY A 78 -31.90 -13.19 -11.02
N GLY A 79 -31.78 -11.86 -11.04
CA GLY A 79 -32.75 -10.95 -10.44
C GLY A 79 -32.79 -10.98 -8.90
N PHE A 80 -31.81 -11.62 -8.26
CA PHE A 80 -31.62 -11.60 -6.82
C PHE A 80 -30.44 -10.70 -6.48
N LYS A 81 -30.72 -9.49 -6.00
CA LYS A 81 -29.72 -8.52 -5.57
C LYS A 81 -29.66 -8.48 -4.05
N LEU A 82 -28.48 -8.68 -3.51
CA LEU A 82 -28.13 -8.40 -2.11
C LEU A 82 -27.22 -7.17 -2.06
N SER A 83 -27.21 -6.49 -0.92
CA SER A 83 -26.22 -5.45 -0.69
C SER A 83 -24.81 -6.05 -0.64
N LEU A 84 -23.83 -5.33 -1.20
CA LEU A 84 -22.46 -5.82 -1.21
C LEU A 84 -21.96 -6.00 0.23
N ARG A 85 -21.53 -7.23 0.54
CA ARG A 85 -21.04 -7.61 1.88
C ARG A 85 -22.01 -7.33 3.03
N GLY A 86 -23.29 -7.17 2.75
CA GLY A 86 -24.30 -6.97 3.79
C GLY A 86 -24.38 -5.55 4.34
N GLU A 87 -24.01 -4.53 3.56
CA GLU A 87 -24.00 -3.12 4.00
C GLU A 87 -25.41 -2.57 4.30
N SER A 88 -26.46 -3.15 3.71
CA SER A 88 -27.85 -2.71 3.89
C SER A 88 -28.76 -3.88 4.33
N PRO A 89 -28.77 -4.26 5.61
CA PRO A 89 -29.59 -5.36 6.09
C PRO A 89 -31.08 -5.22 5.80
N ALA A 90 -31.62 -4.00 5.80
CA ALA A 90 -33.04 -3.75 5.49
C ALA A 90 -33.39 -4.11 4.05
N LEU A 91 -32.54 -3.69 3.09
CA LEU A 91 -32.69 -4.05 1.67
C LEU A 91 -32.57 -5.56 1.46
N ASP A 92 -31.61 -6.19 2.14
CA ASP A 92 -31.36 -7.62 2.02
C ASP A 92 -32.54 -8.43 2.58
N LEU A 93 -33.08 -8.05 3.74
CA LEU A 93 -34.28 -8.66 4.31
C LEU A 93 -35.47 -8.56 3.36
N GLU A 94 -35.76 -7.36 2.84
CA GLU A 94 -36.84 -7.15 1.89
C GLU A 94 -36.66 -7.99 0.63
N THR A 95 -35.44 -8.00 0.08
CA THR A 95 -35.12 -8.76 -1.13
C THR A 95 -35.26 -10.27 -0.91
N ILE A 96 -34.87 -10.80 0.25
CA ILE A 96 -34.94 -12.23 0.57
C ILE A 96 -36.40 -12.64 0.85
N SER A 97 -37.08 -11.92 1.74
CA SER A 97 -38.33 -12.38 2.33
C SER A 97 -39.61 -11.86 1.62
N ARG A 98 -39.54 -10.70 0.92
CA ARG A 98 -40.75 -10.02 0.39
C ARG A 98 -40.76 -9.86 -1.12
N SER A 99 -39.60 -9.52 -1.73
CA SER A 99 -39.52 -9.27 -3.17
C SER A 99 -39.97 -10.49 -3.98
N GLN A 100 -40.63 -10.24 -5.13
CA GLN A 100 -41.17 -11.27 -6.01
C GLN A 100 -42.12 -12.24 -5.28
N LEU A 101 -43.02 -11.70 -4.47
CA LEU A 101 -44.03 -12.45 -3.67
C LEU A 101 -43.39 -13.43 -2.68
N GLY A 102 -42.22 -13.10 -2.14
CA GLY A 102 -41.55 -13.95 -1.14
C GLY A 102 -41.03 -15.30 -1.64
N ARG A 103 -40.98 -15.52 -2.97
CA ARG A 103 -40.64 -16.82 -3.56
C ARG A 103 -39.34 -17.49 -3.09
N ARG A 104 -38.46 -16.73 -2.43
CA ARG A 104 -37.14 -17.22 -1.99
C ARG A 104 -37.18 -17.95 -0.64
N VAL A 105 -38.19 -17.68 0.15
CA VAL A 105 -38.42 -18.33 1.44
C VAL A 105 -39.80 -19.01 1.47
N ASN A 106 -39.85 -20.22 1.96
CA ASN A 106 -41.10 -20.96 2.19
C ASN A 106 -41.31 -21.03 3.70
N LEU A 107 -42.26 -20.22 4.21
CA LEU A 107 -42.53 -20.10 5.65
C LEU A 107 -43.34 -21.33 6.17
N THR A 108 -43.95 -22.11 5.28
CA THR A 108 -44.69 -23.33 5.66
C THR A 108 -43.77 -24.52 5.79
N ASP A 109 -42.77 -24.62 4.89
CA ASP A 109 -41.76 -25.67 4.92
C ASP A 109 -40.38 -25.03 4.59
N ALA A 110 -39.60 -24.77 5.62
CA ALA A 110 -38.30 -24.08 5.49
C ALA A 110 -37.33 -24.83 4.56
N VAL A 111 -37.37 -26.18 4.56
CA VAL A 111 -36.48 -27.02 3.74
C VAL A 111 -36.70 -26.77 2.25
N ASP A 112 -37.94 -26.50 1.83
CA ASP A 112 -38.30 -26.24 0.44
C ASP A 112 -38.06 -24.79 0.00
N SER A 113 -37.45 -23.95 0.86
CA SER A 113 -37.07 -22.58 0.51
C SER A 113 -36.07 -22.56 -0.64
N LEU A 114 -36.32 -21.75 -1.68
CA LEU A 114 -35.44 -21.59 -2.83
C LEU A 114 -34.04 -21.12 -2.39
N LEU A 115 -33.94 -20.30 -1.32
CA LEU A 115 -32.69 -19.85 -0.72
C LEU A 115 -31.83 -21.04 -0.27
N LEU A 116 -32.38 -22.02 0.42
CA LEU A 116 -31.67 -23.21 0.90
C LEU A 116 -31.37 -24.17 -0.24
N ARG A 117 -32.36 -24.47 -1.10
CA ARG A 117 -32.22 -25.44 -2.21
C ARG A 117 -31.17 -24.99 -3.24
N LYS A 118 -31.09 -23.71 -3.56
CA LYS A 118 -30.05 -23.15 -4.44
C LYS A 118 -28.67 -23.24 -3.79
N ALA A 119 -28.56 -22.82 -2.54
CA ALA A 119 -27.27 -22.74 -1.85
C ALA A 119 -26.67 -24.14 -1.56
N THR A 120 -27.50 -25.16 -1.36
CA THR A 120 -27.07 -26.56 -1.20
C THR A 120 -26.83 -27.29 -2.53
N ALA A 121 -27.14 -26.63 -3.67
CA ALA A 121 -27.16 -27.25 -5.01
C ALA A 121 -28.10 -28.45 -5.14
N SER A 122 -29.15 -28.56 -4.31
CA SER A 122 -30.23 -29.54 -4.48
C SER A 122 -31.11 -29.25 -5.71
N ILE A 123 -31.05 -28.01 -6.21
CA ILE A 123 -31.47 -27.57 -7.53
C ILE A 123 -30.36 -26.79 -8.21
N ALA A 124 -30.37 -26.74 -9.55
CA ALA A 124 -29.33 -26.07 -10.32
C ALA A 124 -29.06 -24.63 -9.85
N HIS A 125 -27.81 -24.33 -9.51
CA HIS A 125 -27.33 -23.04 -9.06
C HIS A 125 -26.02 -22.68 -9.77
N GLU A 126 -25.99 -21.61 -10.55
CA GLU A 126 -24.80 -21.17 -11.29
C GLU A 126 -23.60 -20.89 -10.36
N GLY A 127 -23.88 -20.39 -9.14
CA GLY A 127 -22.87 -20.20 -8.10
C GLY A 127 -22.34 -21.47 -7.45
N GLY A 128 -22.82 -22.67 -7.85
CA GLY A 128 -22.44 -23.94 -7.27
C GLY A 128 -22.98 -24.16 -5.84
N LYS A 129 -22.48 -25.22 -5.21
CA LYS A 129 -22.78 -25.51 -3.79
C LYS A 129 -22.04 -24.55 -2.88
N ARG A 130 -22.77 -23.86 -2.01
CA ARG A 130 -22.21 -22.88 -1.07
C ARG A 130 -21.97 -23.49 0.32
N PHE A 131 -22.84 -24.38 0.76
CA PHE A 131 -22.73 -25.11 2.01
C PHE A 131 -23.49 -26.47 1.94
N ALA A 132 -23.23 -27.33 2.91
CA ALA A 132 -23.89 -28.65 2.99
C ALA A 132 -25.20 -28.56 3.78
N VAL A 133 -26.14 -29.48 3.51
CA VAL A 133 -27.31 -29.73 4.38
C VAL A 133 -26.77 -30.10 5.78
N GLY A 134 -27.35 -29.53 6.84
CA GLY A 134 -26.95 -29.76 8.22
C GLY A 134 -25.72 -29.00 8.70
N SER A 135 -25.06 -28.21 7.83
CA SER A 135 -23.99 -27.28 8.27
C SER A 135 -24.55 -26.13 9.09
N LEU A 136 -23.67 -25.39 9.79
CA LEU A 136 -24.06 -24.19 10.54
C LEU A 136 -24.80 -23.18 9.65
N GLU A 137 -24.31 -22.98 8.44
CA GLU A 137 -24.89 -22.06 7.46
C GLU A 137 -26.32 -22.48 7.09
N TYR A 138 -26.48 -23.77 6.81
CA TYR A 138 -27.82 -24.34 6.54
C TYR A 138 -28.76 -24.19 7.72
N GLN A 139 -28.32 -24.60 8.91
CA GLN A 139 -29.14 -24.60 10.11
C GLN A 139 -29.58 -23.17 10.50
N THR A 140 -28.66 -22.22 10.46
CA THR A 140 -28.95 -20.80 10.75
C THR A 140 -30.04 -20.24 9.80
N LEU A 141 -29.92 -20.51 8.51
CA LEU A 141 -30.90 -20.03 7.53
C LEU A 141 -32.24 -20.78 7.69
N HIS A 142 -32.20 -22.09 7.89
CA HIS A 142 -33.39 -22.91 8.12
C HIS A 142 -34.18 -22.43 9.33
N ASP A 143 -33.53 -22.27 10.48
CA ASP A 143 -34.19 -21.91 11.73
C ASP A 143 -34.77 -20.49 11.67
N TRP A 144 -34.07 -19.56 11.03
CA TRP A 144 -34.60 -18.21 10.79
C TRP A 144 -35.85 -18.24 9.88
N ILE A 145 -35.87 -19.05 8.81
CA ILE A 145 -37.03 -19.20 7.94
C ILE A 145 -38.17 -19.88 8.69
N ALA A 146 -37.90 -20.97 9.44
CA ALA A 146 -38.89 -21.69 10.23
C ALA A 146 -39.53 -20.82 11.33
N ALA A 147 -38.78 -19.83 11.86
CA ALA A 147 -39.30 -18.84 12.78
C ALA A 147 -40.15 -17.75 12.10
N GLY A 148 -40.42 -17.84 10.80
CA GLY A 148 -41.22 -16.87 10.04
C GLY A 148 -40.40 -15.77 9.35
N ALA A 149 -39.11 -15.93 9.22
CA ALA A 149 -38.16 -14.95 8.64
C ALA A 149 -38.30 -13.53 9.25
N PRO A 150 -38.24 -13.40 10.58
CA PRO A 150 -38.49 -12.12 11.26
C PRO A 150 -37.47 -11.05 10.95
N ASP A 151 -37.91 -9.79 10.98
CA ASP A 151 -37.04 -8.62 11.10
C ASP A 151 -36.73 -8.37 12.56
N ASP A 152 -35.46 -8.44 12.94
CA ASP A 152 -34.97 -8.22 14.30
C ASP A 152 -34.72 -6.73 14.62
N ASN A 153 -35.34 -5.87 13.88
CA ASN A 153 -35.36 -4.40 13.93
C ASN A 153 -34.51 -3.66 15.02
N THR A 154 -34.94 -2.49 15.45
CA THR A 154 -34.20 -1.49 16.24
C THR A 154 -33.86 -1.88 17.67
N ALA A 155 -34.46 -2.94 18.26
CA ALA A 155 -34.20 -3.39 19.63
C ALA A 155 -32.97 -4.29 19.79
N LEU A 156 -32.40 -4.77 18.64
CA LEU A 156 -31.25 -5.65 18.68
C LEU A 156 -29.98 -4.92 19.10
N ALA A 157 -29.20 -5.54 19.97
CA ALA A 157 -27.87 -5.04 20.33
C ALA A 157 -26.97 -4.90 19.08
N LYS A 158 -26.41 -3.69 18.88
CA LYS A 158 -25.58 -3.36 17.74
C LYS A 158 -24.14 -3.82 17.95
N LEU A 159 -23.51 -4.34 16.90
CA LEU A 159 -22.09 -4.67 16.91
C LEU A 159 -21.24 -3.40 17.13
N THR A 160 -20.41 -3.37 18.18
CA THR A 160 -19.56 -2.24 18.55
C THR A 160 -18.08 -2.50 18.36
N SER A 161 -17.60 -3.75 18.57
CA SER A 161 -16.21 -4.10 18.33
C SER A 161 -16.05 -5.56 17.92
N LEU A 162 -14.95 -5.83 17.21
CA LEU A 162 -14.49 -7.17 16.85
C LEU A 162 -13.04 -7.31 17.33
N GLU A 163 -12.76 -8.35 18.11
CA GLU A 163 -11.42 -8.68 18.58
C GLU A 163 -10.99 -10.03 18.02
N VAL A 164 -9.76 -10.10 17.50
CA VAL A 164 -9.15 -11.34 16.96
C VAL A 164 -7.98 -11.75 17.83
N SER A 165 -7.88 -13.01 18.18
CA SER A 165 -6.81 -13.57 18.98
C SER A 165 -6.28 -14.87 18.37
N PRO A 166 -4.96 -15.03 18.27
CA PRO A 166 -3.92 -14.01 18.48
C PRO A 166 -3.87 -12.98 17.33
N ARG A 167 -3.55 -11.72 17.63
CA ARG A 167 -3.35 -10.67 16.61
C ARG A 167 -2.01 -10.81 15.87
N GLU A 168 -1.00 -11.31 16.57
CA GLU A 168 0.31 -11.59 15.99
C GLU A 168 0.82 -12.95 16.49
N SER A 169 1.41 -13.73 15.60
CA SER A 169 2.04 -14.99 15.92
C SER A 169 3.28 -15.22 15.08
N ILE A 170 4.34 -15.70 15.71
CA ILE A 170 5.54 -16.19 15.05
C ILE A 170 5.65 -17.68 15.34
N LEU A 171 5.46 -18.49 14.32
CA LEU A 171 5.42 -19.94 14.39
C LEU A 171 6.72 -20.49 13.80
N ILE A 172 7.55 -21.03 14.67
CA ILE A 172 8.82 -21.62 14.26
C ILE A 172 8.61 -23.12 14.07
N GLU A 173 9.10 -23.67 12.96
CA GLU A 173 9.07 -25.11 12.73
C GLU A 173 9.56 -25.89 13.97
N PRO A 174 8.87 -26.99 14.35
CA PRO A 174 7.84 -27.72 13.59
C PRO A 174 6.41 -27.18 13.74
N ILE A 175 6.16 -26.08 14.46
CA ILE A 175 4.82 -25.52 14.63
C ILE A 175 4.34 -25.00 13.26
N ALA A 176 3.27 -25.60 12.73
CA ALA A 176 2.77 -25.32 11.39
C ALA A 176 1.37 -24.69 11.36
N SER A 177 0.71 -24.54 12.50
CA SER A 177 -0.67 -24.02 12.54
C SER A 177 -0.94 -23.16 13.76
N VAL A 178 -1.96 -22.30 13.65
CA VAL A 178 -2.48 -21.49 14.75
C VAL A 178 -4.00 -21.34 14.61
N GLN A 179 -4.71 -21.47 15.71
CA GLN A 179 -6.15 -21.26 15.78
C GLN A 179 -6.43 -19.77 16.03
N LEU A 180 -7.14 -19.12 15.11
CA LEU A 180 -7.71 -17.78 15.32
C LEU A 180 -9.08 -17.89 15.97
N ARG A 181 -9.38 -16.96 16.87
CA ARG A 181 -10.70 -16.77 17.49
C ARG A 181 -11.15 -15.33 17.29
N ALA A 182 -12.44 -15.15 17.04
CA ALA A 182 -13.06 -13.85 16.85
C ALA A 182 -14.15 -13.61 17.90
N MET A 183 -13.99 -12.56 18.69
CA MET A 183 -14.94 -12.13 19.73
C MET A 183 -15.62 -10.84 19.31
N ALA A 184 -16.93 -10.86 19.18
CA ALA A 184 -17.74 -9.67 18.92
C ALA A 184 -18.28 -9.11 20.25
N THR A 185 -18.24 -7.78 20.41
CA THR A 185 -18.88 -7.06 21.52
C THR A 185 -20.04 -6.25 20.96
N PHE A 186 -21.16 -6.27 21.68
CA PHE A 186 -22.39 -5.58 21.30
C PHE A 186 -22.72 -4.40 22.22
N SER A 187 -23.66 -3.54 21.80
CA SER A 187 -24.01 -2.29 22.48
C SER A 187 -24.61 -2.47 23.87
N ASP A 188 -25.10 -3.67 24.20
CA ASP A 188 -25.59 -4.07 25.53
C ASP A 188 -24.48 -4.60 26.44
N GLY A 189 -23.21 -4.58 25.96
CA GLY A 189 -22.05 -5.10 26.68
C GLY A 189 -21.83 -6.60 26.54
N THR A 190 -22.70 -7.33 25.85
CA THR A 190 -22.54 -8.77 25.66
C THR A 190 -21.35 -9.06 24.73
N LYS A 191 -20.63 -10.15 25.03
CA LYS A 191 -19.53 -10.67 24.20
C LYS A 191 -19.92 -12.06 23.70
N ARG A 192 -19.66 -12.30 22.39
CA ARG A 192 -19.96 -13.58 21.76
C ARG A 192 -18.79 -14.04 20.89
N ASP A 193 -18.45 -15.33 20.99
CA ASP A 193 -17.55 -15.97 20.03
C ASP A 193 -18.27 -16.10 18.69
N VAL A 194 -17.76 -15.40 17.69
CA VAL A 194 -18.30 -15.36 16.33
C VAL A 194 -17.37 -16.06 15.33
N THR A 195 -16.38 -16.81 15.78
CA THR A 195 -15.38 -17.48 14.95
C THR A 195 -15.99 -18.29 13.83
N SER A 196 -17.10 -18.98 14.09
CA SER A 196 -17.82 -19.77 13.08
C SER A 196 -18.65 -18.95 12.10
N TYR A 197 -18.84 -17.67 12.35
CA TYR A 197 -19.64 -16.73 11.54
C TYR A 197 -18.83 -15.76 10.71
N VAL A 198 -17.53 -15.63 11.00
CA VAL A 198 -16.66 -14.65 10.31
C VAL A 198 -16.20 -15.17 8.94
N VAL A 199 -15.81 -14.21 8.11
CA VAL A 199 -15.07 -14.47 6.86
C VAL A 199 -13.60 -14.30 7.16
N PHE A 200 -12.78 -15.24 6.68
CA PHE A 200 -11.33 -15.20 6.73
C PHE A 200 -10.78 -14.99 5.31
N ASP A 201 -10.06 -13.90 5.08
CA ASP A 201 -9.40 -13.59 3.81
C ASP A 201 -7.88 -13.53 4.02
N LEU A 202 -7.11 -14.25 3.19
CA LEU A 202 -5.64 -14.30 3.25
C LEU A 202 -5.02 -13.26 2.31
N SER A 203 -3.95 -12.58 2.75
CA SER A 203 -3.22 -11.63 1.93
C SER A 203 -2.39 -12.28 0.82
N ASN A 204 -2.05 -13.56 0.97
CA ASN A 204 -1.26 -14.33 0.01
C ASN A 204 -1.49 -15.84 0.21
N LEU A 205 -0.84 -16.67 -0.63
CA LEU A 205 -1.00 -18.12 -0.64
C LEU A 205 0.07 -18.87 0.19
N LEU A 206 0.67 -18.23 1.18
CA LEU A 206 1.65 -18.87 2.07
C LEU A 206 1.00 -19.72 3.17
N ALA A 207 -0.30 -19.59 3.34
CA ALA A 207 -1.09 -20.39 4.28
C ALA A 207 -2.46 -20.72 3.69
N THR A 208 -3.15 -21.67 4.34
CA THR A 208 -4.59 -21.90 4.20
C THR A 208 -5.31 -21.53 5.47
N VAL A 209 -6.61 -21.27 5.41
CA VAL A 209 -7.43 -21.03 6.59
C VAL A 209 -8.73 -21.81 6.49
N SER A 210 -9.08 -22.55 7.55
CA SER A 210 -10.35 -23.29 7.62
C SER A 210 -11.52 -22.34 7.93
N ALA A 211 -12.74 -22.82 7.69
CA ALA A 211 -13.96 -22.10 8.05
C ALA A 211 -14.11 -21.83 9.56
N GLN A 212 -13.35 -22.53 10.39
CA GLN A 212 -13.29 -22.39 11.85
C GLN A 212 -12.07 -21.59 12.31
N GLY A 213 -11.28 -21.00 11.39
CA GLY A 213 -10.16 -20.14 11.72
C GLY A 213 -8.84 -20.84 12.04
N LEU A 214 -8.70 -22.13 11.70
CA LEU A 214 -7.40 -22.80 11.77
C LEU A 214 -6.55 -22.37 10.56
N VAL A 215 -5.46 -21.67 10.83
CA VAL A 215 -4.49 -21.24 9.81
C VAL A 215 -3.34 -22.23 9.78
N GLU A 216 -3.05 -22.77 8.59
CA GLU A 216 -2.03 -23.81 8.37
C GLU A 216 -1.02 -23.34 7.33
N ARG A 217 0.25 -23.57 7.59
CA ARG A 217 1.37 -23.19 6.74
C ARG A 217 1.39 -24.00 5.43
N VAL A 218 1.55 -23.31 4.32
CA VAL A 218 1.90 -23.89 3.01
C VAL A 218 3.40 -23.69 2.74
N LYS A 219 3.90 -22.46 2.99
CA LYS A 219 5.33 -22.08 2.83
C LYS A 219 5.75 -21.14 3.95
N PRO A 220 7.06 -21.05 4.24
CA PRO A 220 7.59 -20.00 5.12
C PRO A 220 7.29 -18.59 4.59
N GLY A 221 7.18 -17.62 5.51
CA GLY A 221 6.93 -16.22 5.20
C GLY A 221 5.85 -15.62 6.08
N GLU A 222 5.47 -14.37 5.80
CA GLU A 222 4.45 -13.64 6.56
C GLU A 222 3.12 -13.57 5.79
N VAL A 223 2.03 -13.81 6.48
CA VAL A 223 0.67 -13.70 5.97
C VAL A 223 -0.19 -12.86 6.91
N THR A 224 -1.04 -12.01 6.35
CA THR A 224 -2.10 -11.33 7.09
C THR A 224 -3.43 -12.04 6.81
N VAL A 225 -4.13 -12.43 7.86
CA VAL A 225 -5.49 -12.97 7.79
C VAL A 225 -6.44 -11.86 8.20
N THR A 226 -7.23 -11.37 7.25
CA THR A 226 -8.31 -10.42 7.53
C THR A 226 -9.52 -11.19 8.03
N VAL A 227 -9.96 -10.91 9.24
CA VAL A 227 -11.14 -11.49 9.87
C VAL A 227 -12.27 -10.47 9.83
N ARG A 228 -13.38 -10.81 9.16
CA ARG A 228 -14.51 -9.89 8.98
C ARG A 228 -15.79 -10.45 9.56
N PHE A 229 -16.46 -9.65 10.39
CA PHE A 229 -17.80 -9.89 10.91
C PHE A 229 -18.67 -8.66 10.63
N ASN A 230 -19.70 -8.83 9.80
CA ASN A 230 -20.50 -7.72 9.28
C ASN A 230 -19.62 -6.59 8.69
N HIS A 231 -19.74 -5.38 9.21
CA HIS A 231 -19.01 -4.18 8.78
C HIS A 231 -17.63 -4.02 9.46
N LEU A 232 -17.31 -4.81 10.49
CA LEU A 232 -16.03 -4.71 11.18
C LEU A 232 -15.01 -5.72 10.64
N GLN A 233 -13.76 -5.28 10.58
CA GLN A 233 -12.63 -6.07 10.08
C GLN A 233 -11.45 -5.92 11.03
N GLN A 234 -10.71 -7.02 11.26
CA GLN A 234 -9.49 -7.02 12.07
C GLN A 234 -8.42 -7.90 11.40
N PRO A 235 -7.18 -7.43 11.26
CA PRO A 235 -6.09 -8.25 10.78
C PRO A 235 -5.47 -9.09 11.90
N ALA A 236 -5.07 -10.32 11.55
CA ALA A 236 -4.15 -11.14 12.32
C ALA A 236 -2.88 -11.40 11.48
N ARG A 237 -1.70 -11.12 12.02
CA ARG A 237 -0.42 -11.32 11.34
C ARG A 237 0.25 -12.59 11.83
N ILE A 238 0.62 -13.46 10.89
CA ILE A 238 1.23 -14.74 11.19
C ILE A 238 2.52 -14.85 10.39
N ALA A 239 3.63 -15.12 11.08
CA ALA A 239 4.91 -15.41 10.47
C ALA A 239 5.23 -16.90 10.65
N PHE A 240 5.45 -17.60 9.55
CA PHE A 240 5.95 -18.98 9.53
C PHE A 240 7.45 -18.96 9.28
N VAL A 241 8.20 -19.33 10.29
CA VAL A 241 9.67 -19.25 10.30
C VAL A 241 10.26 -20.66 10.19
N PRO A 242 11.21 -20.91 9.28
CA PRO A 242 11.93 -22.18 9.21
C PRO A 242 12.66 -22.54 10.52
N ALA A 243 12.92 -23.81 10.75
CA ALA A 243 13.50 -24.31 11.99
C ALA A 243 14.85 -23.68 12.34
N ARG A 244 15.75 -23.51 11.37
CA ARG A 244 17.11 -22.96 11.51
C ARG A 244 17.79 -23.35 12.85
N PRO A 245 18.09 -24.64 13.10
CA PRO A 245 18.49 -25.13 14.42
C PRO A 245 19.80 -24.49 14.92
N ASN A 246 20.68 -24.07 14.01
CA ASN A 246 21.98 -23.46 14.33
C ASN A 246 21.93 -21.91 14.27
N PHE A 247 20.76 -21.31 14.22
CA PHE A 247 20.66 -19.85 14.15
C PHE A 247 21.26 -19.19 15.37
N LYS A 248 22.26 -18.33 15.14
CA LYS A 248 22.82 -17.43 16.12
C LYS A 248 22.66 -16.01 15.62
N TRP A 249 22.10 -15.17 16.44
CA TRP A 249 21.99 -13.74 16.12
C TRP A 249 23.39 -13.11 16.05
N SER A 250 23.70 -12.42 14.95
CA SER A 250 25.05 -11.91 14.65
C SER A 250 25.41 -10.62 15.39
N GLU A 251 24.51 -10.11 16.27
CA GLU A 251 24.67 -8.84 17.02
C GLU A 251 25.12 -7.66 16.12
N PRO A 252 24.42 -7.38 15.00
CA PRO A 252 24.84 -6.34 14.08
C PRO A 252 24.76 -4.96 14.73
N ALA A 253 25.79 -4.12 14.52
CA ALA A 253 25.81 -2.76 15.05
C ALA A 253 24.67 -1.92 14.45
N ALA A 254 24.00 -1.12 15.27
CA ALA A 254 23.03 -0.12 14.87
C ALA A 254 23.70 1.26 14.72
N ALA A 255 23.36 2.01 13.69
CA ALA A 255 23.76 3.40 13.55
C ALA A 255 22.72 4.36 14.16
N ASN A 256 21.45 3.99 14.07
CA ASN A 256 20.35 4.76 14.63
C ASN A 256 19.13 3.86 14.94
N PHE A 257 18.03 4.47 15.41
CA PHE A 257 16.82 3.74 15.81
C PHE A 257 16.16 2.91 14.69
N ILE A 258 16.39 3.23 13.41
CA ILE A 258 15.89 2.45 12.26
C ILE A 258 16.45 1.03 12.37
N ASP A 259 17.77 0.92 12.58
CA ASP A 259 18.43 -0.37 12.71
C ASP A 259 17.94 -1.14 13.92
N GLU A 260 17.72 -0.48 15.06
CA GLU A 260 17.21 -1.10 16.28
C GLU A 260 15.84 -1.76 16.06
N HIS A 261 14.92 -1.06 15.40
CA HIS A 261 13.59 -1.60 15.08
C HIS A 261 13.64 -2.73 14.05
N VAL A 262 14.46 -2.59 13.01
CA VAL A 262 14.66 -3.63 11.99
C VAL A 262 15.30 -4.86 12.62
N HIS A 263 16.40 -4.71 13.37
CA HIS A 263 17.09 -5.81 14.04
C HIS A 263 16.20 -6.54 15.05
N THR A 264 15.37 -5.80 15.80
CA THR A 264 14.40 -6.39 16.75
C THR A 264 13.44 -7.33 16.02
N LYS A 265 12.92 -6.94 14.86
CA LYS A 265 12.04 -7.80 14.07
C LYS A 265 12.80 -8.98 13.45
N LEU A 266 13.95 -8.73 12.83
CA LEU A 266 14.76 -9.77 12.19
C LEU A 266 15.19 -10.87 13.20
N LYS A 267 15.59 -10.48 14.42
CA LYS A 267 15.93 -11.43 15.49
C LYS A 267 14.75 -12.35 15.82
N LYS A 268 13.53 -11.81 15.92
CA LYS A 268 12.30 -12.61 16.14
C LYS A 268 12.03 -13.59 14.99
N LEU A 269 12.32 -13.18 13.75
CA LEU A 269 12.15 -13.99 12.56
C LEU A 269 13.32 -14.93 12.27
N ARG A 270 14.33 -14.98 13.14
CA ARG A 270 15.57 -15.75 12.97
C ARG A 270 16.28 -15.46 11.64
N MET A 271 16.38 -14.21 11.27
CA MET A 271 17.03 -13.71 10.05
C MET A 271 18.21 -12.83 10.43
N ASN A 272 19.43 -13.21 10.06
CA ASN A 272 20.56 -12.29 10.14
C ASN A 272 20.52 -11.33 8.95
N PRO A 273 20.79 -10.02 9.15
CA PRO A 273 20.89 -9.11 8.03
C PRO A 273 22.14 -9.40 7.18
N SER A 274 22.05 -9.12 5.88
CA SER A 274 23.21 -9.18 4.98
C SER A 274 24.32 -8.21 5.42
N PRO A 275 25.58 -8.45 5.05
CA PRO A 275 26.65 -7.51 5.33
C PRO A 275 26.41 -6.15 4.69
N LEU A 276 27.22 -5.16 5.04
CA LEU A 276 27.17 -3.85 4.38
C LEU A 276 27.66 -4.00 2.94
N ALA A 277 27.07 -3.22 2.03
CA ALA A 277 27.55 -3.10 0.67
C ALA A 277 28.97 -2.52 0.65
N ASP A 278 29.77 -2.92 -0.34
CA ASP A 278 31.05 -2.28 -0.63
C ASP A 278 30.85 -0.80 -1.02
N ASP A 279 31.94 -0.05 -1.04
CA ASP A 279 31.90 1.38 -1.27
C ASP A 279 31.47 1.77 -2.70
N SER A 280 31.82 0.97 -3.69
CA SER A 280 31.39 1.18 -5.07
C SER A 280 29.87 1.01 -5.23
N THR A 281 29.34 -0.05 -4.65
CA THR A 281 27.88 -0.29 -4.59
C THR A 281 27.17 0.81 -3.79
N PHE A 282 27.74 1.23 -2.68
CA PHE A 282 27.13 2.26 -1.83
C PHE A 282 27.06 3.62 -2.53
N ILE A 283 28.20 4.10 -3.11
CA ILE A 283 28.19 5.41 -3.79
C ILE A 283 27.22 5.43 -4.96
N ARG A 284 27.24 4.39 -5.81
CA ARG A 284 26.30 4.27 -6.93
C ARG A 284 24.84 4.32 -6.44
N ARG A 285 24.49 3.56 -5.39
CA ARG A 285 23.16 3.55 -4.80
C ARG A 285 22.77 4.92 -4.26
N ALA A 286 23.65 5.55 -3.48
CA ALA A 286 23.39 6.85 -2.86
C ALA A 286 23.12 7.93 -3.91
N PHE A 287 23.92 7.98 -5.00
CA PHE A 287 23.69 8.91 -6.10
C PHE A 287 22.34 8.68 -6.78
N LEU A 288 22.02 7.43 -7.11
CA LEU A 288 20.74 7.10 -7.76
C LEU A 288 19.52 7.39 -6.88
N ASP A 289 19.59 7.08 -5.58
CA ASP A 289 18.44 7.22 -4.70
C ASP A 289 18.24 8.66 -4.21
N VAL A 290 19.33 9.40 -3.95
CA VAL A 290 19.26 10.75 -3.38
C VAL A 290 19.12 11.81 -4.45
N ILE A 291 19.86 11.69 -5.57
CA ILE A 291 19.91 12.71 -6.62
C ILE A 291 19.59 12.22 -8.05
N GLY A 292 19.35 10.93 -8.22
CA GLY A 292 18.80 10.36 -9.45
C GLY A 292 19.79 10.16 -10.61
N VAL A 293 21.09 10.40 -10.41
CA VAL A 293 22.16 10.26 -11.44
C VAL A 293 23.24 9.30 -10.96
N LEU A 294 24.17 8.92 -11.85
CA LEU A 294 25.40 8.22 -11.49
C LEU A 294 26.45 9.20 -10.97
N PRO A 295 27.39 8.74 -10.11
CA PRO A 295 28.61 9.52 -9.82
C PRO A 295 29.48 9.61 -11.09
N THR A 296 30.23 10.67 -11.24
CA THR A 296 31.28 10.74 -12.24
C THR A 296 32.39 9.73 -11.90
N PRO A 297 33.22 9.29 -12.88
CA PRO A 297 34.35 8.41 -12.61
C PRO A 297 35.26 8.92 -11.49
N ASP A 298 35.56 10.23 -11.48
CA ASP A 298 36.43 10.84 -10.47
C ASP A 298 35.81 10.88 -9.09
N GLU A 299 34.50 11.20 -8.98
CA GLU A 299 33.76 11.14 -7.71
C GLU A 299 33.77 9.71 -7.15
N ALA A 300 33.56 8.69 -8.01
CA ALA A 300 33.53 7.31 -7.59
C ALA A 300 34.92 6.84 -7.12
N ARG A 301 35.98 7.13 -7.88
CA ARG A 301 37.37 6.80 -7.52
C ARG A 301 37.78 7.48 -6.22
N ALA A 302 37.50 8.79 -6.08
CA ALA A 302 37.83 9.54 -4.88
C ALA A 302 37.12 8.99 -3.64
N PHE A 303 35.85 8.62 -3.75
CA PHE A 303 35.11 8.05 -2.63
C PHE A 303 35.63 6.67 -2.23
N VAL A 304 35.91 5.80 -3.19
CA VAL A 304 36.44 4.46 -2.92
C VAL A 304 37.82 4.54 -2.26
N ALA A 305 38.67 5.45 -2.72
CA ALA A 305 40.02 5.69 -2.16
C ALA A 305 40.00 6.38 -0.78
N ASP A 306 38.89 7.01 -0.38
CA ASP A 306 38.79 7.70 0.90
C ASP A 306 38.80 6.69 2.06
N SER A 307 39.74 6.80 2.97
CA SER A 307 39.89 5.93 4.12
C SER A 307 39.15 6.41 5.39
N ARG A 308 38.48 7.57 5.34
CA ARG A 308 37.77 8.13 6.50
C ARG A 308 36.56 7.26 6.90
N ILE A 309 36.41 7.05 8.21
CA ILE A 309 35.33 6.21 8.74
C ILE A 309 33.93 6.82 8.52
N ASP A 310 33.84 8.15 8.44
CA ASP A 310 32.61 8.93 8.24
C ASP A 310 32.35 9.28 6.78
N LYS A 311 33.07 8.71 5.83
CA LYS A 311 32.97 9.05 4.40
C LYS A 311 31.55 8.90 3.82
N ARG A 312 30.81 7.88 4.28
CA ARG A 312 29.42 7.63 3.83
C ARG A 312 28.48 8.73 4.30
N ASP A 313 28.59 9.17 5.53
CA ASP A 313 27.78 10.24 6.10
C ASP A 313 28.10 11.61 5.42
N ARG A 314 29.40 11.85 5.14
CA ARG A 314 29.84 13.03 4.38
C ARG A 314 29.30 13.02 2.96
N LEU A 315 29.30 11.86 2.29
CA LEU A 315 28.73 11.72 0.97
C LEU A 315 27.23 12.09 0.98
N ILE A 316 26.46 11.50 1.88
CA ILE A 316 25.02 11.80 1.99
C ILE A 316 24.79 13.29 2.21
N ASN A 317 25.53 13.92 3.14
CA ASN A 317 25.41 15.36 3.36
C ASN A 317 25.72 16.17 2.09
N ALA A 318 26.76 15.83 1.35
CA ALA A 318 27.12 16.49 0.10
C ALA A 318 26.04 16.33 -0.98
N LEU A 319 25.46 15.14 -1.12
CA LEU A 319 24.41 14.88 -2.09
C LEU A 319 23.11 15.66 -1.81
N LEU A 320 22.78 15.89 -0.54
CA LEU A 320 21.62 16.67 -0.15
C LEU A 320 21.70 18.14 -0.58
N GLU A 321 22.91 18.68 -0.74
CA GLU A 321 23.12 20.07 -1.14
C GLU A 321 23.22 20.26 -2.68
N ARG A 322 23.27 19.16 -3.44
CA ARG A 322 23.37 19.22 -4.91
C ARG A 322 22.07 19.67 -5.57
N PRO A 323 22.12 20.46 -6.65
CA PRO A 323 20.92 20.90 -7.37
C PRO A 323 20.12 19.73 -7.98
N GLU A 324 20.77 18.60 -8.29
CA GLU A 324 20.12 17.40 -8.79
C GLU A 324 19.14 16.78 -7.76
N PHE A 325 19.37 17.01 -6.46
CA PHE A 325 18.42 16.64 -5.42
C PHE A 325 17.05 17.29 -5.66
N ASN A 326 17.07 18.59 -6.00
CA ASN A 326 15.83 19.31 -6.23
C ASN A 326 15.09 18.80 -7.47
N ASP A 327 15.80 18.51 -8.56
CA ASP A 327 15.25 17.99 -9.79
C ASP A 327 14.64 16.58 -9.58
N HIS A 328 15.38 15.71 -8.87
CA HIS A 328 14.97 14.34 -8.60
C HIS A 328 13.70 14.23 -7.75
N TRP A 329 13.63 15.02 -6.67
CA TRP A 329 12.46 15.02 -5.79
C TRP A 329 11.28 15.81 -6.37
N ALA A 330 11.54 16.85 -7.18
CA ALA A 330 10.48 17.54 -7.92
C ALA A 330 9.85 16.64 -8.99
N LEU A 331 10.63 15.78 -9.65
CA LEU A 331 10.10 14.79 -10.58
C LEU A 331 9.07 13.85 -9.91
N LYS A 332 9.39 13.34 -8.70
CA LYS A 332 8.49 12.45 -7.93
C LYS A 332 7.17 13.14 -7.58
N TRP A 333 7.22 14.39 -7.10
CA TRP A 333 6.02 15.16 -6.82
C TRP A 333 5.24 15.54 -8.09
N SER A 334 5.93 15.82 -9.19
CA SER A 334 5.30 16.11 -10.48
C SER A 334 4.51 14.92 -11.03
N ASP A 335 4.99 13.69 -10.81
CA ASP A 335 4.25 12.47 -11.15
C ASP A 335 2.94 12.38 -10.37
N LEU A 336 3.00 12.58 -9.07
CA LEU A 336 1.85 12.48 -8.16
C LEU A 336 0.81 13.58 -8.36
N LEU A 337 1.27 14.80 -8.65
CA LEU A 337 0.42 15.98 -8.80
C LEU A 337 -0.13 16.18 -10.21
N ARG A 338 0.06 15.20 -11.09
CA ARG A 338 -0.49 15.20 -12.45
C ARG A 338 -0.01 16.39 -13.28
N ASN A 339 1.30 16.66 -13.23
CA ASN A 339 1.88 17.75 -14.00
C ASN A 339 2.07 17.36 -15.48
N GLU A 340 0.99 17.54 -16.29
CA GLU A 340 0.93 17.15 -17.70
C GLU A 340 0.24 18.22 -18.56
N GLU A 341 0.61 18.34 -19.85
CA GLU A 341 0.22 19.43 -20.73
C GLU A 341 -1.24 19.41 -21.17
N ARG A 342 -1.90 18.26 -21.24
CA ARG A 342 -3.28 18.16 -21.74
C ARG A 342 -4.27 18.97 -20.91
N VAL A 343 -4.01 19.03 -19.59
CA VAL A 343 -4.88 19.76 -18.65
C VAL A 343 -4.27 21.09 -18.23
N LEU A 344 -2.94 21.16 -18.05
CA LEU A 344 -2.29 22.35 -17.52
C LEU A 344 -1.73 23.29 -18.59
N ASP A 345 -1.64 22.87 -19.84
CA ASP A 345 -0.86 23.44 -20.93
C ASP A 345 0.64 23.58 -20.64
N ALA A 346 1.44 23.93 -21.65
CA ALA A 346 2.89 23.99 -21.50
C ALA A 346 3.39 25.10 -20.53
N LYS A 347 2.66 26.23 -20.41
CA LYS A 347 3.01 27.31 -19.49
C LYS A 347 2.65 26.92 -18.06
N GLY A 348 1.45 26.34 -17.85
CA GLY A 348 1.01 25.83 -16.55
C GLY A 348 1.90 24.71 -16.03
N VAL A 349 2.30 23.78 -16.89
CA VAL A 349 3.26 22.71 -16.55
C VAL A 349 4.60 23.27 -16.06
N ARG A 350 5.16 24.25 -16.79
CA ARG A 350 6.44 24.88 -16.38
C ARG A 350 6.31 25.66 -15.08
N ALA A 351 5.24 26.43 -14.91
CA ALA A 351 4.98 27.18 -13.70
C ALA A 351 4.82 26.26 -12.48
N PHE A 352 4.05 25.18 -12.64
CA PHE A 352 3.80 24.24 -11.54
C PHE A 352 5.07 23.45 -11.18
N HIS A 353 5.80 22.95 -12.17
CA HIS A 353 7.10 22.31 -11.93
C HIS A 353 8.09 23.25 -11.22
N GLY A 354 8.19 24.51 -11.66
CA GLY A 354 9.04 25.50 -11.03
C GLY A 354 8.71 25.68 -9.54
N TRP A 355 7.42 25.86 -9.22
CA TRP A 355 6.96 25.96 -7.84
C TRP A 355 7.28 24.72 -6.99
N ILE A 356 7.09 23.51 -7.54
CA ILE A 356 7.43 22.25 -6.87
C ILE A 356 8.93 22.21 -6.59
N ARG A 357 9.76 22.47 -7.62
CA ARG A 357 11.21 22.43 -7.54
C ARG A 357 11.77 23.46 -6.54
N ASP A 358 11.23 24.67 -6.56
CA ASP A 358 11.62 25.74 -5.62
C ASP A 358 11.24 25.42 -4.18
N SER A 359 10.09 24.78 -3.98
CA SER A 359 9.68 24.29 -2.65
C SER A 359 10.66 23.23 -2.10
N ILE A 360 11.19 22.34 -2.95
CA ILE A 360 12.23 21.38 -2.57
C ILE A 360 13.56 22.07 -2.34
N ALA A 361 13.95 23.00 -3.23
CA ALA A 361 15.22 23.74 -3.13
C ALA A 361 15.34 24.54 -1.84
N THR A 362 14.25 25.16 -1.41
CA THR A 362 14.18 25.93 -0.15
C THR A 362 13.94 25.05 1.08
N ASN A 363 13.91 23.71 0.89
CA ASN A 363 13.58 22.75 1.94
C ASN A 363 12.29 23.09 2.69
N LYS A 364 11.25 23.54 1.93
CA LYS A 364 9.94 23.85 2.50
C LYS A 364 9.40 22.62 3.25
N PRO A 365 8.94 22.74 4.51
CA PRO A 365 8.31 21.63 5.22
C PRO A 365 7.22 20.97 4.38
N VAL A 366 7.21 19.64 4.31
CA VAL A 366 6.20 18.91 3.51
C VAL A 366 4.78 19.25 3.97
N SER A 367 4.58 19.53 5.26
CA SER A 367 3.30 20.02 5.80
C SER A 367 2.90 21.36 5.18
N GLN A 368 3.83 22.33 5.07
CA GLN A 368 3.56 23.64 4.46
C GLN A 368 3.36 23.52 2.95
N PHE A 369 4.12 22.64 2.28
CA PHE A 369 3.93 22.35 0.85
C PHE A 369 2.51 21.85 0.55
N VAL A 370 2.00 20.94 1.37
CA VAL A 370 0.64 20.38 1.21
C VAL A 370 -0.41 21.41 1.63
N HIS A 371 -0.16 22.20 2.68
CA HIS A 371 -1.04 23.28 3.07
C HIS A 371 -1.22 24.29 1.93
N ASP A 372 -0.12 24.73 1.30
CA ASP A 372 -0.13 25.66 0.17
C ASP A 372 -0.92 25.12 -1.03
N LEU A 373 -0.82 23.80 -1.31
CA LEU A 373 -1.60 23.14 -2.37
C LEU A 373 -3.10 23.18 -2.09
N ILE A 374 -3.51 22.84 -0.86
CA ILE A 374 -4.94 22.72 -0.49
C ILE A 374 -5.58 24.10 -0.38
N THR A 375 -4.85 25.12 0.00
CA THR A 375 -5.40 26.50 0.15
C THR A 375 -5.23 27.36 -1.11
N ALA A 376 -4.58 26.83 -2.16
CA ALA A 376 -4.24 27.57 -3.37
C ALA A 376 -5.47 28.12 -4.11
N ARG A 377 -5.39 29.37 -4.57
CA ARG A 377 -6.43 30.08 -5.32
C ARG A 377 -5.83 31.12 -6.27
N GLY A 378 -6.65 31.65 -7.15
CA GLY A 378 -6.25 32.69 -8.11
C GLY A 378 -5.69 32.10 -9.40
N SER A 379 -4.82 32.87 -10.05
CA SER A 379 -4.23 32.51 -11.33
C SER A 379 -3.40 31.23 -11.24
N THR A 380 -3.63 30.31 -12.16
CA THR A 380 -2.82 29.07 -12.27
C THR A 380 -1.41 29.31 -12.79
N TYR A 381 -1.09 30.54 -13.23
CA TYR A 381 0.25 30.96 -13.64
C TYR A 381 0.98 31.73 -12.56
N ASP A 382 0.29 32.68 -11.87
CA ASP A 382 0.89 33.52 -10.82
C ASP A 382 0.91 32.82 -9.45
N ASN A 383 -0.07 31.96 -9.18
CA ASN A 383 -0.08 31.03 -8.04
C ASN A 383 -0.05 29.59 -8.55
N PRO A 384 1.10 29.05 -8.91
CA PRO A 384 1.20 27.77 -9.58
C PRO A 384 0.65 26.58 -8.79
N ALA A 385 0.60 26.65 -7.44
CA ALA A 385 -0.01 25.65 -6.58
C ALA A 385 -1.49 25.39 -6.93
N ALA A 386 -2.20 26.40 -7.47
CA ALA A 386 -3.60 26.27 -7.93
C ALA A 386 -3.77 25.28 -9.09
N ASN A 387 -2.68 24.89 -9.78
CA ASN A 387 -2.74 23.85 -10.79
C ASN A 387 -3.12 22.48 -10.23
N PHE A 388 -2.95 22.24 -8.94
CA PHE A 388 -3.49 21.04 -8.29
C PHE A 388 -5.00 20.89 -8.52
N TYR A 389 -5.73 21.99 -8.43
CA TYR A 389 -7.17 22.02 -8.69
C TYR A 389 -7.50 21.94 -10.19
N ARG A 390 -6.68 22.56 -11.04
CA ARG A 390 -6.81 22.46 -12.48
C ARG A 390 -6.64 21.02 -12.95
N ALA A 391 -5.68 20.28 -12.40
CA ALA A 391 -5.47 18.85 -12.68
C ALA A 391 -6.60 17.96 -12.14
N ASN A 392 -7.28 18.37 -11.06
CA ASN A 392 -8.33 17.61 -10.38
C ASN A 392 -9.63 18.42 -10.36
N ARG A 393 -10.42 18.38 -11.45
CA ARG A 393 -11.48 19.37 -11.70
C ARG A 393 -12.78 19.17 -10.93
N SER A 394 -13.16 17.97 -10.53
CA SER A 394 -14.40 17.71 -9.79
C SER A 394 -14.14 17.50 -8.30
N ALA A 395 -15.13 17.75 -7.45
CA ALA A 395 -15.01 17.65 -6.00
C ALA A 395 -14.63 16.23 -5.53
N ASP A 396 -15.19 15.22 -6.19
CA ASP A 396 -14.90 13.82 -5.94
C ASP A 396 -13.46 13.45 -6.30
N VAL A 397 -12.96 13.84 -7.48
CA VAL A 397 -11.56 13.60 -7.90
C VAL A 397 -10.57 14.33 -6.98
N ARG A 398 -10.88 15.54 -6.52
CA ARG A 398 -10.07 16.28 -5.54
C ARG A 398 -9.98 15.55 -4.22
N ALA A 399 -11.11 15.05 -3.73
CA ALA A 399 -11.18 14.29 -2.48
C ALA A 399 -10.38 12.98 -2.59
N GLU A 400 -10.56 12.22 -3.65
CA GLU A 400 -9.82 11.00 -3.92
C GLU A 400 -8.31 11.24 -3.97
N ALA A 401 -7.87 12.23 -4.78
CA ALA A 401 -6.46 12.60 -4.88
C ALA A 401 -5.88 13.05 -3.53
N THR A 402 -6.59 13.90 -2.79
CA THR A 402 -6.15 14.41 -1.48
C THR A 402 -6.02 13.28 -0.46
N ALA A 403 -7.04 12.40 -0.36
CA ALA A 403 -7.02 11.27 0.57
C ALA A 403 -5.88 10.29 0.22
N GLN A 404 -5.70 9.96 -1.05
CA GLN A 404 -4.70 9.00 -1.48
C GLN A 404 -3.28 9.55 -1.37
N LEU A 405 -3.03 10.78 -1.86
CA LEU A 405 -1.69 11.36 -1.86
C LEU A 405 -1.21 11.73 -0.45
N PHE A 406 -2.09 12.32 0.35
CA PHE A 406 -1.65 12.92 1.61
C PHE A 406 -1.97 12.10 2.85
N LEU A 407 -3.02 11.28 2.79
CA LEU A 407 -3.44 10.43 3.92
C LEU A 407 -3.22 8.93 3.67
N GLY A 408 -2.73 8.54 2.49
CA GLY A 408 -2.55 7.14 2.14
C GLY A 408 -3.87 6.35 2.15
N THR A 409 -4.99 7.01 1.84
CA THR A 409 -6.32 6.41 1.94
C THR A 409 -6.98 6.33 0.56
N ARG A 410 -7.24 5.12 0.09
CA ARG A 410 -7.93 4.87 -1.18
C ARG A 410 -9.43 4.83 -0.93
N MET A 411 -10.16 5.87 -1.36
CA MET A 411 -11.58 6.01 -1.11
C MET A 411 -12.49 5.69 -2.29
N GLN A 412 -11.94 5.39 -3.46
CA GLN A 412 -12.69 5.25 -4.72
C GLN A 412 -13.86 4.27 -4.63
N CYS A 413 -13.71 3.16 -3.89
CA CYS A 413 -14.79 2.20 -3.69
C CYS A 413 -15.98 2.82 -2.92
N ALA A 414 -15.70 3.72 -1.97
CA ALA A 414 -16.72 4.36 -1.15
C ALA A 414 -17.61 5.36 -1.92
N LYS A 415 -17.30 5.64 -3.19
CA LYS A 415 -18.13 6.44 -4.09
C LYS A 415 -19.49 5.77 -4.41
N CYS A 416 -19.50 4.45 -4.58
CA CYS A 416 -20.68 3.71 -5.02
C CYS A 416 -21.33 2.84 -3.93
N HIS A 417 -20.55 2.40 -2.94
CA HIS A 417 -20.95 1.56 -1.82
C HIS A 417 -19.93 1.72 -0.67
N ASN A 418 -20.25 1.29 0.54
CA ASN A 418 -19.27 1.32 1.62
C ASN A 418 -18.02 0.51 1.24
N HIS A 419 -16.83 1.00 1.65
CA HIS A 419 -15.56 0.41 1.23
C HIS A 419 -15.46 -1.06 1.69
N PRO A 420 -15.21 -2.02 0.78
CA PRO A 420 -15.32 -3.45 1.12
C PRO A 420 -14.18 -3.98 2.00
N TYR A 421 -13.05 -3.28 2.06
CA TYR A 421 -11.84 -3.70 2.79
C TYR A 421 -11.35 -2.67 3.80
N ASP A 422 -12.10 -1.58 4.00
CA ASP A 422 -11.78 -0.51 4.94
C ASP A 422 -13.07 0.03 5.57
N ARG A 423 -12.95 0.86 6.60
CA ARG A 423 -14.07 1.39 7.38
C ARG A 423 -14.88 2.50 6.69
N TRP A 424 -14.41 3.01 5.55
CA TRP A 424 -14.99 4.18 4.89
C TRP A 424 -16.37 3.89 4.30
N THR A 425 -17.34 4.71 4.67
CA THR A 425 -18.70 4.67 4.13
C THR A 425 -18.89 5.64 2.98
N GLN A 426 -20.00 5.51 2.24
CA GLN A 426 -20.41 6.53 1.27
C GLN A 426 -20.57 7.90 1.93
N ASN A 427 -21.09 7.96 3.16
CA ASN A 427 -21.21 9.21 3.89
C ASN A 427 -19.85 9.86 4.13
N ASP A 428 -18.83 9.09 4.54
CA ASP A 428 -17.47 9.61 4.73
C ASP A 428 -16.92 10.17 3.42
N TYR A 429 -17.11 9.43 2.31
CA TYR A 429 -16.64 9.85 0.98
C TYR A 429 -17.24 11.18 0.56
N TYR A 430 -18.58 11.30 0.58
CA TYR A 430 -19.25 12.53 0.12
C TYR A 430 -19.11 13.69 1.10
N SER A 431 -18.98 13.42 2.39
CA SER A 431 -18.67 14.46 3.39
C SER A 431 -17.25 14.99 3.22
N PHE A 432 -16.28 14.13 2.93
CA PHE A 432 -14.92 14.58 2.63
C PHE A 432 -14.86 15.35 1.30
N ALA A 433 -15.58 14.90 0.27
CA ALA A 433 -15.68 15.61 -1.00
C ALA A 433 -16.34 16.99 -0.86
N ALA A 434 -17.21 17.18 0.13
CA ALA A 434 -17.89 18.46 0.37
C ALA A 434 -16.93 19.60 0.74
N PHE A 435 -15.73 19.34 1.27
CA PHE A 435 -14.69 20.37 1.44
C PHE A 435 -14.33 21.07 0.13
N PHE A 436 -14.33 20.33 -0.97
CA PHE A 436 -13.90 20.78 -2.29
C PHE A 436 -15.06 21.25 -3.17
N ALA A 437 -16.30 21.18 -2.68
CA ALA A 437 -17.47 21.63 -3.43
C ALA A 437 -17.39 23.11 -3.87
N PRO A 438 -16.93 24.05 -3.00
CA PRO A 438 -16.92 25.48 -3.35
C PRO A 438 -15.91 25.85 -4.44
N ILE A 439 -14.98 24.97 -4.82
CA ILE A 439 -13.96 25.27 -5.83
C ILE A 439 -14.61 25.36 -7.21
N ASP A 440 -14.39 26.47 -7.88
CA ASP A 440 -14.88 26.77 -9.22
C ASP A 440 -13.79 27.43 -10.07
N TYR A 441 -14.04 27.65 -11.34
CA TYR A 441 -13.05 28.19 -12.27
C TYR A 441 -13.62 29.37 -13.05
N LYS A 442 -12.79 30.43 -13.18
CA LYS A 442 -12.99 31.46 -14.20
C LYS A 442 -11.93 31.24 -15.27
N ILE A 443 -12.35 30.86 -16.44
CA ILE A 443 -11.49 30.70 -17.61
C ILE A 443 -11.22 32.10 -18.15
N ILE A 444 -9.95 32.49 -18.17
CA ILE A 444 -9.51 33.79 -18.73
C ILE A 444 -9.20 33.61 -20.21
N GLU A 445 -8.47 32.53 -20.54
CA GLU A 445 -8.15 32.18 -21.92
C GLU A 445 -8.36 30.67 -22.10
N ASN A 446 -8.85 30.31 -23.27
CA ASN A 446 -8.88 28.92 -23.71
C ASN A 446 -8.72 28.90 -25.23
N ASN A 447 -7.51 28.65 -25.69
CA ASN A 447 -7.12 28.63 -27.10
C ASN A 447 -6.81 27.18 -27.51
N PRO A 448 -7.83 26.31 -27.69
CA PRO A 448 -7.60 24.93 -28.10
C PRO A 448 -6.95 24.92 -29.51
N ARG A 449 -5.99 24.03 -29.71
CA ARG A 449 -5.32 23.87 -31.02
C ARG A 449 -6.22 23.19 -32.06
N ASP A 450 -7.15 22.36 -31.59
CA ASP A 450 -8.03 21.56 -32.42
C ASP A 450 -9.47 21.60 -31.84
N GLU A 451 -10.45 21.85 -32.66
CA GLU A 451 -11.88 21.83 -32.29
C GLU A 451 -12.35 20.45 -31.82
N ASN A 452 -11.64 19.39 -32.20
CA ASN A 452 -11.95 18.02 -31.80
C ASN A 452 -11.42 17.66 -30.40
N ASP A 453 -10.47 18.40 -29.83
CA ASP A 453 -9.91 18.12 -28.50
C ASP A 453 -10.51 19.00 -27.40
N LYS A 454 -11.75 18.68 -27.03
CA LYS A 454 -12.49 19.39 -25.97
C LYS A 454 -11.88 19.21 -24.56
N MET A 455 -10.89 18.33 -24.40
CA MET A 455 -10.24 18.04 -23.12
C MET A 455 -8.95 18.85 -22.91
N MET A 456 -8.48 19.58 -23.91
CA MET A 456 -7.29 20.44 -23.80
C MET A 456 -7.69 21.86 -23.42
N PHE A 457 -7.13 22.34 -22.32
CA PHE A 457 -7.28 23.72 -21.89
C PHE A 457 -5.96 24.46 -22.07
N ILE A 458 -5.89 25.35 -23.06
CA ILE A 458 -4.72 26.17 -23.35
C ILE A 458 -5.01 27.61 -22.95
N GLY A 459 -4.37 28.08 -21.89
CA GLY A 459 -4.54 29.43 -21.39
C GLY A 459 -4.74 29.51 -19.88
N GLU A 460 -4.81 30.73 -19.39
CA GLU A 460 -4.92 31.05 -17.99
C GLU A 460 -6.31 30.74 -17.42
N GLN A 461 -6.32 30.17 -16.23
CA GLN A 461 -7.55 29.97 -15.45
C GLN A 461 -7.36 30.52 -14.03
N LEU A 462 -8.42 31.04 -13.45
CA LEU A 462 -8.47 31.40 -12.04
C LEU A 462 -9.23 30.36 -11.26
N VAL A 463 -8.63 29.84 -10.22
CA VAL A 463 -9.32 29.04 -9.20
C VAL A 463 -10.03 30.00 -8.25
N VAL A 464 -11.35 29.90 -8.18
CA VAL A 464 -12.20 30.78 -7.39
C VAL A 464 -13.11 29.98 -6.46
N MET A 465 -13.70 30.66 -5.48
CA MET A 465 -14.64 30.04 -4.55
C MET A 465 -16.08 30.43 -4.92
N ASN A 466 -16.95 29.41 -5.01
CA ASN A 466 -18.38 29.57 -5.26
C ASN A 466 -19.17 28.82 -4.18
N SER A 467 -19.67 29.53 -3.19
CA SER A 467 -20.40 28.96 -2.04
C SER A 467 -21.75 28.31 -2.42
N LYS A 468 -22.23 28.51 -3.67
CA LYS A 468 -23.46 27.88 -4.16
C LYS A 468 -23.24 26.42 -4.59
N ASN A 469 -22.00 26.05 -4.89
CA ASN A 469 -21.66 24.69 -5.28
C ASN A 469 -21.75 23.73 -4.07
N GLN A 470 -22.40 22.60 -4.27
CA GLN A 470 -22.67 21.61 -3.22
C GLN A 470 -22.44 20.20 -3.73
N VAL A 471 -21.99 19.32 -2.83
CA VAL A 471 -21.94 17.88 -3.05
C VAL A 471 -23.22 17.26 -2.49
N LYS A 472 -23.86 16.40 -3.27
CA LYS A 472 -25.07 15.66 -2.87
C LYS A 472 -24.79 14.18 -2.76
N HIS A 473 -25.37 13.54 -1.76
CA HIS A 473 -25.33 12.08 -1.63
C HIS A 473 -26.15 11.45 -2.78
N PRO A 474 -25.65 10.39 -3.44
CA PRO A 474 -26.37 9.76 -4.55
C PRO A 474 -27.69 9.13 -4.10
N ASP A 475 -27.75 8.65 -2.87
CA ASP A 475 -28.99 8.17 -2.28
C ASP A 475 -29.75 9.32 -1.63
N GLY A 476 -30.95 9.59 -2.14
CA GLY A 476 -31.87 10.62 -1.65
C GLY A 476 -31.49 12.08 -1.93
N GLY A 477 -30.36 12.36 -2.61
CA GLY A 477 -29.98 13.72 -3.03
C GLY A 477 -29.68 14.71 -1.90
N ARG A 478 -29.44 14.22 -0.69
CA ARG A 478 -29.13 15.03 0.51
C ARG A 478 -27.83 15.81 0.31
N VAL A 479 -27.85 17.11 0.62
CA VAL A 479 -26.64 17.95 0.63
C VAL A 479 -25.70 17.49 1.75
N MET A 480 -24.46 17.25 1.41
CA MET A 480 -23.44 16.79 2.35
C MET A 480 -22.69 17.98 2.95
N LYS A 481 -22.48 17.90 4.27
CA LYS A 481 -21.63 18.85 5.00
C LYS A 481 -20.20 18.34 5.02
N PRO A 482 -19.18 19.24 4.95
CA PRO A 482 -17.77 18.85 5.09
C PRO A 482 -17.51 18.14 6.42
N ALA A 483 -16.80 17.00 6.36
CA ALA A 483 -16.36 16.27 7.55
C ALA A 483 -14.98 15.66 7.33
N PHE A 484 -14.13 15.73 8.37
CA PHE A 484 -12.83 15.09 8.37
C PHE A 484 -12.96 13.57 8.38
N LEU A 485 -11.95 12.90 7.87
CA LEU A 485 -11.92 11.44 7.88
C LEU A 485 -11.58 10.88 9.27
N GLY A 486 -12.32 9.85 9.69
CA GLY A 486 -12.10 9.13 10.94
C GLY A 486 -12.75 9.81 12.15
N ASP A 487 -12.16 9.55 13.33
CA ASP A 487 -12.71 10.00 14.64
C ASP A 487 -12.28 11.43 15.00
N ALA A 488 -11.79 12.21 14.04
CA ALA A 488 -11.37 13.59 14.28
C ALA A 488 -12.56 14.46 14.70
N LYS A 489 -12.29 15.45 15.58
CA LYS A 489 -13.28 16.48 15.87
C LYS A 489 -13.67 17.16 14.58
N GLN A 490 -14.94 17.09 14.24
CA GLN A 490 -15.48 17.71 13.04
C GLN A 490 -15.27 19.23 13.07
N PRO A 491 -15.08 19.89 11.92
CA PRO A 491 -14.98 21.34 11.88
C PRO A 491 -16.24 21.92 12.54
N ALA A 492 -16.04 22.86 13.45
CA ALA A 492 -17.17 23.65 13.92
C ALA A 492 -17.88 24.24 12.70
N GLU A 493 -19.21 24.44 12.75
CA GLU A 493 -19.94 25.17 11.72
C GLU A 493 -19.38 26.61 11.68
N SER A 494 -18.18 26.77 11.12
CA SER A 494 -17.48 28.03 11.11
C SER A 494 -17.85 28.81 9.85
N LYS A 495 -18.07 30.11 10.04
CA LYS A 495 -18.13 31.09 8.95
C LYS A 495 -16.79 31.24 8.20
N GLY A 496 -15.81 30.35 8.46
CA GLY A 496 -14.47 30.37 7.92
C GLY A 496 -14.29 29.53 6.65
N ASP A 497 -13.10 29.57 6.10
CA ASP A 497 -12.67 28.84 4.92
C ASP A 497 -12.55 27.33 5.21
N SER A 498 -13.34 26.54 4.54
CA SER A 498 -13.36 25.08 4.71
C SER A 498 -12.04 24.42 4.27
N LEU A 499 -11.37 24.97 3.24
CA LEU A 499 -10.09 24.44 2.76
C LEU A 499 -8.95 24.74 3.73
N GLU A 500 -8.96 25.91 4.36
CA GLU A 500 -8.01 26.26 5.42
C GLU A 500 -8.17 25.30 6.60
N SER A 501 -9.41 25.05 7.04
CA SER A 501 -9.68 24.09 8.11
C SER A 501 -9.22 22.66 7.76
N LEU A 502 -9.42 22.24 6.51
CA LEU A 502 -8.95 20.95 6.00
C LEU A 502 -7.42 20.87 6.00
N ALA A 503 -6.74 21.90 5.48
CA ALA A 503 -5.29 21.93 5.41
C ALA A 503 -4.67 21.91 6.82
N GLN A 504 -5.18 22.70 7.74
CA GLN A 504 -4.72 22.73 9.15
C GLN A 504 -4.92 21.40 9.85
N TRP A 505 -6.10 20.77 9.72
CA TRP A 505 -6.34 19.45 10.28
C TRP A 505 -5.40 18.41 9.70
N MET A 506 -5.25 18.40 8.37
CA MET A 506 -4.48 17.38 7.67
C MET A 506 -3.00 17.45 8.02
N THR A 507 -2.43 18.65 8.08
CA THR A 507 -0.98 18.87 8.30
C THR A 507 -0.61 19.04 9.78
N SER A 508 -1.57 18.96 10.70
CA SER A 508 -1.30 19.06 12.14
C SER A 508 -0.45 17.88 12.64
N GLY A 509 0.36 18.12 13.67
CA GLY A 509 1.16 17.06 14.31
C GLY A 509 0.31 15.98 15.02
N GLU A 510 -0.97 16.24 15.26
CA GLU A 510 -1.91 15.27 15.81
C GLU A 510 -2.43 14.30 14.75
N ASN A 511 -2.45 14.70 13.47
CA ASN A 511 -2.81 13.83 12.37
C ASN A 511 -1.64 12.92 11.97
N LYS A 512 -1.40 11.89 12.77
CA LYS A 512 -0.31 10.94 12.53
C LYS A 512 -0.43 10.23 11.18
N ARG A 513 -1.62 10.11 10.60
CA ARG A 513 -1.83 9.44 9.31
C ARG A 513 -1.16 10.21 8.17
N PHE A 514 -1.24 11.54 8.17
CA PHE A 514 -0.51 12.37 7.22
C PHE A 514 1.00 12.13 7.29
N ALA A 515 1.57 12.28 8.50
CA ALA A 515 3.00 12.08 8.70
C ALA A 515 3.46 10.66 8.33
N ALA A 516 2.67 9.63 8.71
CA ALA A 516 2.97 8.24 8.39
C ALA A 516 2.93 7.96 6.88
N ALA A 517 1.95 8.50 6.16
CA ALA A 517 1.85 8.33 4.71
C ALA A 517 3.02 9.00 3.98
N GLN A 518 3.39 10.23 4.38
CA GLN A 518 4.49 10.94 3.74
C GLN A 518 5.86 10.31 4.03
N ILE A 519 6.13 9.92 5.28
CA ILE A 519 7.40 9.26 5.61
C ILE A 519 7.52 7.86 4.99
N ASN A 520 6.41 7.12 4.87
CA ASN A 520 6.38 5.83 4.18
C ASN A 520 6.71 5.98 2.68
N ARG A 521 6.28 7.08 2.03
CA ARG A 521 6.63 7.40 0.65
C ARG A 521 8.12 7.73 0.50
N ILE A 522 8.68 8.55 1.40
CA ILE A 522 10.12 8.84 1.42
C ILE A 522 10.90 7.54 1.61
N TRP A 523 10.49 6.71 2.54
CA TRP A 523 11.06 5.38 2.79
C TRP A 523 11.04 4.49 1.52
N PHE A 524 9.88 4.40 0.85
CA PHE A 524 9.74 3.62 -0.38
C PHE A 524 10.71 4.05 -1.47
N HIS A 525 10.88 5.36 -1.70
CA HIS A 525 11.80 5.86 -2.73
C HIS A 525 13.26 5.49 -2.45
N LEU A 526 13.65 5.39 -1.20
CA LEU A 526 15.02 5.03 -0.80
C LEU A 526 15.20 3.52 -0.63
N MET A 527 14.21 2.82 -0.08
CA MET A 527 14.30 1.40 0.27
C MET A 527 13.68 0.46 -0.76
N SER A 528 13.08 0.99 -1.82
CA SER A 528 12.40 0.25 -2.90
C SER A 528 11.13 -0.49 -2.52
N LYS A 529 10.77 -0.46 -1.25
CA LYS A 529 9.53 -1.05 -0.72
C LYS A 529 9.03 -0.23 0.47
N GLY A 530 7.71 -0.05 0.58
CA GLY A 530 7.10 0.62 1.72
C GLY A 530 7.09 -0.24 2.99
N ILE A 531 7.04 0.41 4.15
CA ILE A 531 6.71 -0.27 5.42
C ILE A 531 5.22 -0.66 5.40
N VAL A 532 4.37 0.21 4.85
CA VAL A 532 3.06 -0.12 4.32
C VAL A 532 3.19 -0.23 2.80
N ASP A 533 2.78 -1.34 2.20
CA ASP A 533 2.90 -1.60 0.77
C ASP A 533 1.61 -2.28 0.24
N PRO A 534 0.90 -1.71 -0.76
CA PRO A 534 1.19 -0.47 -1.49
C PRO A 534 1.25 0.78 -0.61
N ILE A 535 2.11 1.75 -1.00
CA ILE A 535 2.50 2.87 -0.12
C ILE A 535 1.39 3.90 0.17
N ASP A 536 0.33 3.87 -0.59
CA ASP A 536 -0.85 4.73 -0.50
C ASP A 536 -2.12 3.96 -0.07
N ASP A 537 -1.92 2.80 0.60
CA ASP A 537 -2.99 1.90 1.02
C ASP A 537 -2.92 1.58 2.54
N PHE A 538 -3.15 2.61 3.35
CA PHE A 538 -3.13 2.55 4.83
C PHE A 538 -4.47 2.10 5.39
N ARG A 539 -4.99 0.99 4.97
CA ARG A 539 -6.22 0.40 5.53
C ARG A 539 -5.92 -0.56 6.68
N ASP A 540 -6.91 -0.80 7.54
CA ASP A 540 -6.77 -1.69 8.69
C ASP A 540 -6.38 -3.13 8.27
N THR A 541 -6.81 -3.56 7.09
CA THR A 541 -6.50 -4.88 6.52
C THR A 541 -5.14 -4.98 5.84
N ASN A 542 -4.39 -3.88 5.75
CA ASN A 542 -3.02 -3.83 5.22
C ASN A 542 -2.06 -3.22 6.27
N PRO A 543 -1.80 -3.93 7.38
CA PRO A 543 -0.96 -3.41 8.46
C PRO A 543 0.50 -3.25 8.02
N PRO A 544 1.24 -2.30 8.61
CA PRO A 544 2.66 -2.07 8.30
C PRO A 544 3.49 -3.33 8.57
N SER A 545 4.47 -3.61 7.70
CA SER A 545 5.41 -4.73 7.89
C SER A 545 6.20 -4.60 9.21
N ASN A 546 6.49 -3.38 9.65
CA ASN A 546 7.11 -3.07 10.94
C ASN A 546 6.45 -1.82 11.54
N GLY A 547 5.39 -2.03 12.33
CA GLY A 547 4.62 -0.93 12.98
C GLY A 547 5.48 -0.04 13.88
N PRO A 548 6.27 -0.60 14.82
CA PRO A 548 7.15 0.20 15.67
C PRO A 548 8.15 1.08 14.90
N LEU A 549 8.67 0.60 13.76
CA LEU A 549 9.53 1.41 12.89
C LEU A 549 8.78 2.56 12.26
N LEU A 550 7.60 2.30 11.69
CA LEU A 550 6.77 3.34 11.09
C LEU A 550 6.39 4.41 12.10
N ASP A 551 6.01 4.01 13.31
CA ASP A 551 5.67 4.94 14.41
C ASP A 551 6.87 5.79 14.84
N ALA A 552 8.07 5.20 14.92
CA ALA A 552 9.29 5.93 15.26
C ALA A 552 9.67 6.94 14.16
N LEU A 553 9.60 6.54 12.89
CA LEU A 553 9.83 7.41 11.74
C LEU A 553 8.79 8.55 11.68
N THR A 554 7.52 8.25 11.94
CA THR A 554 6.43 9.25 11.99
C THR A 554 6.72 10.32 13.05
N ARG A 555 7.11 9.90 14.26
CA ARG A 555 7.50 10.83 15.34
C ARG A 555 8.73 11.67 14.97
N ALA A 556 9.74 11.05 14.36
CA ALA A 556 10.96 11.74 13.92
C ALA A 556 10.64 12.79 12.84
N PHE A 557 9.75 12.48 11.90
CA PHE A 557 9.32 13.37 10.84
C PHE A 557 8.54 14.58 11.38
N ILE A 558 7.60 14.37 12.29
CA ILE A 558 6.89 15.46 12.98
C ILE A 558 7.89 16.34 13.77
N LYS A 559 8.80 15.69 14.51
CA LYS A 559 9.82 16.41 15.33
C LYS A 559 10.78 17.25 14.47
N SER A 560 11.11 16.81 13.26
CA SER A 560 11.92 17.56 12.31
C SER A 560 11.16 18.71 11.61
N ASN A 561 9.92 18.97 11.99
CA ASN A 561 9.02 19.89 11.28
C ASN A 561 8.82 19.49 9.81
N TYR A 562 8.63 18.20 9.55
CA TYR A 562 8.39 17.62 8.22
C TYR A 562 9.51 17.91 7.20
N ASP A 563 10.76 17.93 7.66
CA ASP A 563 11.95 18.18 6.85
C ASP A 563 12.31 16.97 5.99
N LEU A 564 12.21 17.12 4.66
CA LEU A 564 12.52 16.08 3.69
C LEU A 564 14.00 15.66 3.74
N ARG A 565 14.93 16.65 3.74
CA ARG A 565 16.38 16.40 3.70
C ARG A 565 16.84 15.67 4.98
N ALA A 566 16.31 16.08 6.13
CA ALA A 566 16.58 15.41 7.40
C ALA A 566 16.16 13.93 7.39
N MET A 567 15.01 13.60 6.81
CA MET A 567 14.55 12.22 6.73
C MET A 567 15.35 11.40 5.72
N VAL A 568 15.69 11.94 4.55
CA VAL A 568 16.58 11.29 3.59
C VAL A 568 17.92 10.99 4.25
N LYS A 569 18.52 11.95 4.96
CA LYS A 569 19.76 11.75 5.72
C LYS A 569 19.61 10.62 6.74
N LEU A 570 18.58 10.68 7.59
CA LEU A 570 18.34 9.70 8.65
C LEU A 570 18.26 8.27 8.09
N ILE A 571 17.55 8.09 6.99
CA ILE A 571 17.37 6.76 6.35
C ILE A 571 18.69 6.31 5.70
N CYS A 572 19.34 7.16 4.89
CA CYS A 572 20.55 6.78 4.15
C CYS A 572 21.78 6.54 5.05
N THR A 573 21.82 7.12 6.26
CA THR A 573 22.89 6.88 7.25
C THR A 573 22.63 5.64 8.11
N SER A 574 21.44 5.02 8.03
CA SER A 574 21.19 3.75 8.72
C SER A 574 21.99 2.59 8.11
N ARG A 575 22.36 1.61 8.91
CA ARG A 575 22.96 0.35 8.44
C ARG A 575 21.99 -0.45 7.58
N THR A 576 20.70 -0.33 7.83
CA THR A 576 19.61 -0.96 7.07
C THR A 576 19.64 -0.52 5.59
N TYR A 577 19.77 0.77 5.30
CA TYR A 577 19.93 1.28 3.93
C TYR A 577 21.24 0.80 3.28
N GLN A 578 22.30 0.70 4.07
CA GLN A 578 23.67 0.37 3.60
C GLN A 578 23.92 -1.12 3.38
N ARG A 579 22.93 -2.01 3.62
CA ARG A 579 23.09 -3.46 3.41
C ARG A 579 23.34 -3.79 1.94
N ALA A 580 24.12 -4.87 1.73
CA ALA A 580 24.24 -5.47 0.42
C ALA A 580 22.90 -6.01 -0.08
N SER A 581 22.73 -6.07 -1.39
CA SER A 581 21.54 -6.67 -2.01
C SER A 581 21.64 -8.19 -2.15
N GLN A 582 22.82 -8.76 -1.96
CA GLN A 582 23.01 -10.20 -1.96
C GLN A 582 22.41 -10.78 -0.67
N PRO A 583 21.41 -11.66 -0.77
CA PRO A 583 20.88 -12.33 0.41
C PRO A 583 21.88 -13.36 0.97
N THR A 584 21.68 -13.74 2.21
CA THR A 584 22.36 -14.86 2.87
C THR A 584 21.38 -16.02 3.03
N ALA A 585 21.86 -17.19 3.41
CA ALA A 585 21.02 -18.37 3.66
C ALA A 585 19.93 -18.12 4.73
N ASP A 586 20.17 -17.17 5.64
CA ASP A 586 19.19 -16.85 6.70
C ASP A 586 18.06 -15.92 6.23
N ASN A 587 18.26 -15.16 5.12
CA ASN A 587 17.34 -14.09 4.72
C ASN A 587 16.94 -14.13 3.24
N GLU A 588 17.23 -15.23 2.53
CA GLU A 588 16.92 -15.37 1.09
C GLU A 588 15.42 -15.22 0.79
N GLU A 589 14.57 -15.62 1.72
CA GLU A 589 13.10 -15.52 1.58
C GLU A 589 12.53 -14.16 1.98
N ASP A 590 13.36 -13.22 2.47
CA ASP A 590 12.88 -11.94 2.95
C ASP A 590 12.45 -11.01 1.80
N GLN A 591 11.17 -10.65 1.81
CA GLN A 591 10.58 -9.73 0.84
C GLN A 591 10.04 -8.44 1.47
N SER A 592 10.14 -8.25 2.81
CA SER A 592 9.46 -7.14 3.48
C SER A 592 10.10 -6.65 4.78
N ASN A 593 11.17 -7.27 5.24
CA ASN A 593 11.76 -6.98 6.55
C ASN A 593 13.10 -6.22 6.49
N PHE A 594 13.54 -5.87 5.27
CA PHE A 594 14.74 -5.06 5.05
C PHE A 594 16.04 -5.70 5.59
N SER A 595 16.10 -7.02 5.59
CA SER A 595 17.30 -7.77 6.00
C SER A 595 18.46 -7.62 5.00
N HIS A 596 18.15 -7.30 3.76
CA HIS A 596 19.07 -6.93 2.67
C HIS A 596 18.45 -5.80 1.83
N ALA A 597 19.24 -5.16 0.97
CA ALA A 597 18.72 -4.14 0.09
C ALA A 597 17.90 -4.79 -1.05
N PHE A 598 16.72 -4.28 -1.31
CA PHE A 598 15.90 -4.76 -2.42
C PHE A 598 16.40 -4.20 -3.75
N VAL A 599 16.56 -5.12 -4.72
CA VAL A 599 16.96 -4.77 -6.08
C VAL A 599 15.75 -4.28 -6.86
N ARG A 600 15.91 -3.18 -7.59
CA ARG A 600 14.91 -2.69 -8.53
C ARG A 600 15.54 -2.23 -9.84
N ARG A 601 14.77 -2.24 -10.91
CA ARG A 601 15.18 -1.60 -12.16
C ARG A 601 15.27 -0.08 -11.93
N LEU A 602 16.20 0.58 -12.63
CA LEU A 602 16.23 2.04 -12.71
C LEU A 602 14.93 2.55 -13.31
N THR A 603 14.45 3.70 -12.85
CA THR A 603 13.31 4.37 -13.51
C THR A 603 13.71 4.80 -14.93
N ALA A 604 12.73 5.08 -15.77
CA ALA A 604 13.00 5.52 -17.14
C ALA A 604 13.96 6.71 -17.18
N GLU A 605 13.73 7.71 -16.33
CA GLU A 605 14.56 8.90 -16.24
C GLU A 605 15.97 8.57 -15.71
N GLN A 606 16.06 7.76 -14.65
CA GLN A 606 17.36 7.35 -14.09
C GLN A 606 18.17 6.55 -15.11
N MET A 607 17.51 5.66 -15.86
CA MET A 607 18.20 4.84 -16.87
C MET A 607 18.75 5.71 -18.01
N LEU A 608 17.93 6.62 -18.53
CA LEU A 608 18.35 7.50 -19.63
C LEU A 608 19.44 8.48 -19.19
N ASP A 609 19.29 9.10 -18.01
CA ASP A 609 20.30 10.00 -17.45
C ASP A 609 21.60 9.26 -17.10
N ALA A 610 21.51 7.98 -16.65
CA ALA A 610 22.68 7.13 -16.41
C ALA A 610 23.41 6.78 -17.71
N MET A 611 22.69 6.43 -18.79
CA MET A 611 23.29 6.15 -20.10
C MET A 611 23.96 7.41 -20.69
N SER A 612 23.25 8.54 -20.66
CA SER A 612 23.76 9.85 -21.08
C SER A 612 25.02 10.24 -20.30
N GLY A 613 25.00 10.12 -18.96
CA GLY A 613 26.15 10.45 -18.10
C GLY A 613 27.34 9.49 -18.26
N ALA A 614 27.08 8.18 -18.46
CA ALA A 614 28.15 7.21 -18.69
C ALA A 614 28.91 7.47 -20.00
N LEU A 615 28.19 7.89 -21.03
CA LEU A 615 28.77 8.20 -22.34
C LEU A 615 29.10 9.69 -22.52
N ASP A 616 28.74 10.55 -21.59
CA ASP A 616 28.88 12.02 -21.68
C ASP A 616 28.31 12.57 -23.01
N ALA A 617 27.08 12.11 -23.33
CA ALA A 617 26.42 12.49 -24.57
C ALA A 617 24.96 12.94 -24.26
N PRO A 618 24.52 14.08 -24.84
CA PRO A 618 23.19 14.63 -24.56
C PRO A 618 22.09 13.88 -25.32
N VAL A 619 20.95 13.70 -24.69
CA VAL A 619 19.73 13.20 -25.32
C VAL A 619 18.81 14.37 -25.70
N ALA A 620 18.13 14.26 -26.84
CA ALA A 620 17.18 15.27 -27.28
C ALA A 620 15.76 14.96 -26.75
N PHE A 621 15.06 16.04 -26.31
CA PHE A 621 13.67 16.01 -25.89
C PHE A 621 12.87 17.10 -26.57
N ASN A 622 11.56 16.87 -26.76
CA ASN A 622 10.69 17.87 -27.38
C ASN A 622 10.47 19.08 -26.43
N GLY A 623 10.65 20.28 -26.98
CA GLY A 623 10.30 21.53 -26.28
C GLY A 623 11.25 21.98 -25.19
N VAL A 624 12.42 21.34 -25.04
CA VAL A 624 13.47 21.74 -24.11
C VAL A 624 14.82 21.87 -24.83
N PRO A 625 15.73 22.72 -24.35
CA PRO A 625 17.08 22.85 -24.92
C PRO A 625 17.91 21.57 -24.83
N ARG A 626 18.92 21.42 -25.71
CA ARG A 626 19.90 20.33 -25.57
C ARG A 626 20.65 20.44 -24.23
N GLY A 627 20.99 19.28 -23.66
CA GLY A 627 21.71 19.18 -22.39
C GLY A 627 20.81 19.07 -21.16
N TYR A 628 19.50 19.15 -21.32
CA TYR A 628 18.58 18.80 -20.22
C TYR A 628 18.65 17.32 -19.93
N ARG A 629 18.66 16.98 -18.63
CA ARG A 629 18.50 15.61 -18.15
C ARG A 629 17.02 15.22 -18.14
N ALA A 630 16.72 13.93 -18.26
CA ALA A 630 15.36 13.42 -18.22
C ALA A 630 14.61 13.80 -16.93
N ALA A 631 15.32 13.83 -15.79
CA ALA A 631 14.78 14.26 -14.50
C ALA A 631 14.39 15.75 -14.44
N GLN A 632 14.93 16.60 -15.33
CA GLN A 632 14.67 18.04 -15.37
C GLN A 632 13.48 18.41 -16.26
N ILE A 633 12.90 17.45 -16.99
CA ILE A 633 11.76 17.74 -17.87
C ILE A 633 10.55 18.11 -17.04
N PRO A 634 9.99 19.31 -17.24
CA PRO A 634 8.97 19.85 -16.32
C PRO A 634 7.72 18.98 -16.23
N GLY A 635 7.30 18.36 -17.35
CA GLY A 635 6.06 17.62 -17.39
C GLY A 635 6.03 16.54 -18.46
N VAL A 636 4.84 15.99 -18.68
CA VAL A 636 4.58 15.11 -19.81
C VAL A 636 3.96 15.95 -20.92
N ALA A 637 4.63 15.99 -22.07
CA ALA A 637 4.14 16.70 -23.24
C ALA A 637 2.87 16.03 -23.80
N ALA A 638 1.93 16.84 -24.27
CA ALA A 638 0.77 16.34 -24.98
C ALA A 638 1.23 15.66 -26.30
N ILE A 639 0.64 14.50 -26.57
CA ILE A 639 0.92 13.76 -27.83
C ILE A 639 0.05 14.36 -28.91
N TYR A 640 0.66 15.00 -29.87
CA TYR A 640 -0.01 15.48 -31.07
C TYR A 640 0.19 14.49 -32.24
N ARG A 641 -0.82 14.35 -33.08
CA ARG A 641 -0.78 13.43 -34.24
C ARG A 641 0.25 13.81 -35.29
N ASP A 642 0.63 15.07 -35.33
CA ASP A 642 1.54 15.69 -36.31
C ASP A 642 2.98 15.85 -35.83
N ARG A 643 3.31 15.30 -34.65
CA ARG A 643 4.66 15.36 -34.07
C ARG A 643 5.18 13.99 -33.69
N ASP A 644 6.28 13.60 -34.30
CA ASP A 644 7.05 12.47 -33.82
C ASP A 644 7.72 12.84 -32.48
N PRO A 645 7.66 11.96 -31.47
CA PRO A 645 8.38 12.18 -30.23
C PRO A 645 9.89 12.14 -30.47
N ALA A 646 10.63 13.05 -29.82
CA ALA A 646 12.07 13.01 -29.80
C ALA A 646 12.57 11.66 -29.23
N PRO A 647 13.82 11.23 -29.54
CA PRO A 647 14.36 9.95 -29.05
C PRO A 647 14.22 9.77 -27.55
N GLY A 648 14.55 10.79 -26.75
CA GLY A 648 14.42 10.73 -25.29
C GLY A 648 12.98 10.59 -24.82
N ASP A 649 12.01 11.30 -25.40
CA ASP A 649 10.59 11.18 -25.04
C ASP A 649 10.04 9.79 -25.37
N ARG A 650 10.50 9.20 -26.48
CA ARG A 650 10.15 7.85 -26.91
C ARG A 650 10.70 6.81 -25.94
N PHE A 651 11.99 6.95 -25.56
CA PHE A 651 12.63 6.11 -24.55
C PHE A 651 11.89 6.15 -23.22
N LEU A 652 11.64 7.35 -22.68
CA LEU A 652 10.97 7.52 -21.38
C LEU A 652 9.59 6.85 -21.36
N ARG A 653 8.81 7.00 -22.42
CA ARG A 653 7.49 6.36 -22.54
C ARG A 653 7.60 4.84 -22.56
N LEU A 654 8.55 4.31 -23.33
CA LEU A 654 8.77 2.87 -23.47
C LEU A 654 9.21 2.23 -22.16
N PHE A 655 9.99 2.95 -21.34
CA PHE A 655 10.50 2.47 -20.06
C PHE A 655 9.60 2.78 -18.87
N GLY A 656 8.37 3.26 -19.09
CA GLY A 656 7.33 3.35 -18.09
C GLY A 656 7.28 4.67 -17.31
N LYS A 657 7.77 5.79 -17.92
CA LYS A 657 7.45 7.12 -17.39
C LYS A 657 5.93 7.28 -17.34
N PRO A 658 5.33 7.67 -16.18
CA PRO A 658 3.89 7.78 -16.06
C PRO A 658 3.33 8.89 -16.97
N PRO A 659 2.19 8.68 -17.62
CA PRO A 659 1.50 9.72 -18.38
C PRO A 659 0.86 10.79 -17.49
N ARG A 660 0.87 10.63 -16.17
CA ARG A 660 0.35 11.56 -15.14
C ARG A 660 -1.15 11.82 -15.23
N LEU A 661 -1.91 10.78 -15.55
CA LEU A 661 -3.37 10.86 -15.68
C LEU A 661 -4.09 10.61 -14.34
N VAL A 662 -3.45 9.90 -13.43
CA VAL A 662 -3.98 9.58 -12.11
C VAL A 662 -3.01 10.01 -10.99
N ALA A 663 -3.55 10.36 -9.83
CA ALA A 663 -2.78 10.83 -8.68
C ALA A 663 -2.34 9.62 -7.82
N CYS A 664 -1.47 8.75 -8.34
CA CYS A 664 -0.94 7.61 -7.57
C CYS A 664 0.45 7.19 -8.04
N GLU A 665 1.21 6.53 -7.14
CA GLU A 665 2.48 5.87 -7.50
C GLU A 665 2.28 4.67 -8.44
N CYS A 666 1.08 4.13 -8.50
CA CYS A 666 0.73 2.95 -9.28
C CYS A 666 0.74 3.17 -10.80
N GLU A 667 0.82 4.44 -11.25
CA GLU A 667 0.84 4.77 -12.68
C GLU A 667 2.20 4.49 -13.33
N ARG A 668 3.27 4.48 -12.53
CA ARG A 668 4.62 4.14 -13.02
C ARG A 668 4.73 2.62 -13.23
N SER A 669 4.91 2.18 -14.48
CA SER A 669 5.07 0.75 -14.78
C SER A 669 6.53 0.31 -14.65
N ASN A 670 6.72 -0.79 -13.94
CA ASN A 670 7.98 -1.54 -13.88
C ASN A 670 7.94 -2.80 -14.74
N ASP A 671 6.88 -3.01 -15.52
CA ASP A 671 6.73 -4.19 -16.37
C ASP A 671 7.80 -4.22 -17.45
N THR A 672 8.28 -5.42 -17.75
CA THR A 672 9.25 -5.63 -18.83
C THR A 672 8.49 -5.90 -20.12
N ALA A 673 8.78 -5.13 -21.16
CA ALA A 673 8.20 -5.29 -22.49
C ALA A 673 9.29 -5.61 -23.51
N LEU A 674 8.94 -6.36 -24.54
CA LEU A 674 9.86 -6.72 -25.62
C LEU A 674 10.47 -5.49 -26.31
N GLY A 675 9.68 -4.41 -26.46
CA GLY A 675 10.17 -3.15 -27.01
C GLY A 675 11.32 -2.53 -26.21
N GLN A 676 11.35 -2.70 -24.88
CA GLN A 676 12.48 -2.21 -24.05
C GLN A 676 13.76 -2.98 -24.36
N VAL A 677 13.66 -4.29 -24.60
CA VAL A 677 14.82 -5.12 -24.99
C VAL A 677 15.36 -4.65 -26.34
N PHE A 678 14.49 -4.44 -27.32
CA PHE A 678 14.90 -3.94 -28.63
C PHE A 678 15.55 -2.55 -28.56
N GLU A 679 14.99 -1.64 -27.75
CA GLU A 679 15.57 -0.31 -27.56
C GLU A 679 16.97 -0.37 -26.94
N LEU A 680 17.20 -1.22 -25.94
CA LEU A 680 18.51 -1.39 -25.32
C LEU A 680 19.51 -2.13 -26.20
N THR A 681 19.07 -3.02 -27.09
CA THR A 681 19.97 -3.80 -27.95
C THR A 681 20.35 -3.10 -29.25
N SER A 682 19.39 -2.40 -29.87
CA SER A 682 19.59 -1.81 -31.23
C SER A 682 18.73 -0.55 -31.45
N GLY A 683 18.20 0.05 -30.39
CA GLY A 683 17.34 1.24 -30.50
C GLY A 683 18.12 2.49 -30.94
N GLU A 684 17.38 3.45 -31.44
CA GLU A 684 17.94 4.73 -31.91
C GLU A 684 18.66 5.46 -30.77
N THR A 685 18.06 5.53 -29.58
CA THR A 685 18.64 6.29 -28.47
C THR A 685 20.01 5.75 -28.03
N ILE A 686 20.16 4.42 -27.89
CA ILE A 686 21.45 3.84 -27.50
C ILE A 686 22.51 3.99 -28.60
N ASN A 687 22.10 3.80 -29.84
CA ASN A 687 23.02 3.97 -30.97
C ASN A 687 23.52 5.42 -31.10
N ASP A 688 22.62 6.40 -31.00
CA ASP A 688 22.96 7.82 -31.01
C ASP A 688 23.97 8.19 -29.92
N LEU A 689 23.78 7.67 -28.71
CA LEU A 689 24.68 7.90 -27.57
C LEU A 689 26.07 7.28 -27.80
N LEU A 690 26.12 6.05 -28.32
CA LEU A 690 27.40 5.33 -28.59
C LEU A 690 28.21 5.97 -29.70
N THR A 691 27.55 6.43 -30.77
CA THR A 691 28.22 6.94 -31.99
C THR A 691 28.37 8.47 -31.99
N HIS A 692 27.88 9.18 -30.95
CA HIS A 692 27.95 10.66 -30.86
C HIS A 692 29.40 11.17 -31.03
N ASP A 693 29.59 12.19 -31.84
CA ASP A 693 30.93 12.69 -32.21
C ASP A 693 31.73 13.29 -31.04
N ASP A 694 31.05 13.75 -30.01
CA ASP A 694 31.65 14.38 -28.83
C ASP A 694 31.40 13.59 -27.55
N ASN A 695 31.08 12.30 -27.64
CA ASN A 695 30.90 11.47 -26.45
C ASN A 695 32.24 11.14 -25.76
N ARG A 696 32.17 10.52 -24.59
CA ARG A 696 33.32 10.07 -23.80
C ARG A 696 34.28 9.20 -24.61
N ILE A 697 33.77 8.33 -25.48
CA ILE A 697 34.58 7.46 -26.34
C ILE A 697 35.43 8.32 -27.33
N ALA A 698 34.76 9.24 -28.01
CA ALA A 698 35.44 10.14 -28.95
C ALA A 698 36.48 11.02 -28.24
N GLN A 699 36.17 11.52 -27.03
CA GLN A 699 37.11 12.29 -26.23
C GLN A 699 38.36 11.45 -25.86
N MET A 700 38.19 10.23 -25.34
CA MET A 700 39.31 9.35 -24.99
C MET A 700 40.19 9.00 -26.18
N LEU A 701 39.61 8.83 -27.37
CA LEU A 701 40.34 8.59 -28.61
C LEU A 701 41.14 9.83 -29.05
N ARG A 702 40.58 11.05 -28.94
CA ARG A 702 41.29 12.31 -29.19
C ARG A 702 42.47 12.51 -28.22
N GLU A 703 42.27 12.11 -26.96
CA GLU A 703 43.30 12.15 -25.91
C GLU A 703 44.34 11.02 -26.06
N LYS A 704 44.19 10.14 -27.05
CA LYS A 704 45.07 8.99 -27.32
C LYS A 704 45.27 8.05 -26.12
N LYS A 705 44.23 7.87 -25.32
CA LYS A 705 44.27 6.92 -24.19
C LYS A 705 44.52 5.50 -24.72
N ASN A 706 45.30 4.74 -23.95
CA ASN A 706 45.50 3.32 -24.24
C ASN A 706 44.30 2.48 -23.84
N ASP A 707 44.26 1.20 -24.22
CA ASP A 707 43.12 0.32 -23.99
C ASP A 707 42.83 0.10 -22.50
N ASP A 708 43.84 -0.01 -21.64
CA ASP A 708 43.65 -0.13 -20.19
C ASP A 708 42.96 1.10 -19.59
N GLN A 709 43.38 2.27 -20.01
CA GLN A 709 42.79 3.53 -19.56
C GLN A 709 41.32 3.69 -20.02
N ILE A 710 41.03 3.26 -21.26
CA ILE A 710 39.69 3.33 -21.81
C ILE A 710 38.76 2.35 -21.12
N ILE A 711 39.20 1.09 -20.97
CA ILE A 711 38.42 0.07 -20.25
C ILE A 711 38.14 0.51 -18.81
N ASP A 712 39.18 0.98 -18.12
CA ASP A 712 39.03 1.47 -16.75
C ASP A 712 38.00 2.62 -16.66
N GLU A 713 38.11 3.61 -17.52
CA GLU A 713 37.20 4.77 -17.55
C GLU A 713 35.74 4.37 -17.81
N LEU A 714 35.51 3.47 -18.79
CA LEU A 714 34.14 2.99 -19.10
C LEU A 714 33.51 2.24 -17.94
N TYR A 715 34.27 1.41 -17.22
CA TYR A 715 33.77 0.72 -16.03
C TYR A 715 33.43 1.68 -14.89
N TRP A 716 34.28 2.67 -14.63
CA TRP A 716 33.99 3.70 -13.62
C TRP A 716 32.79 4.55 -14.01
N ALA A 717 32.65 4.91 -15.28
CA ALA A 717 31.52 5.71 -15.75
C ALA A 717 30.19 4.95 -15.71
N ALA A 718 30.18 3.69 -16.11
CA ALA A 718 28.95 2.90 -16.19
C ALA A 718 28.60 2.21 -14.87
N LEU A 719 29.59 1.62 -14.17
CA LEU A 719 29.36 0.73 -13.02
C LEU A 719 29.88 1.28 -11.69
N SER A 720 30.55 2.44 -11.70
CA SER A 720 31.13 3.12 -10.52
C SER A 720 32.18 2.26 -9.78
N ARG A 721 32.85 1.35 -10.51
CA ARG A 721 33.92 0.48 -9.99
C ARG A 721 34.97 0.19 -11.07
N ALA A 722 36.13 -0.27 -10.63
CA ALA A 722 37.13 -0.81 -11.53
C ALA A 722 36.66 -2.14 -12.17
N PRO A 723 37.11 -2.48 -13.38
CA PRO A 723 36.95 -3.81 -13.93
C PRO A 723 37.75 -4.84 -13.10
N SER A 724 37.22 -6.03 -12.96
CA SER A 724 38.00 -7.19 -12.48
C SER A 724 39.03 -7.62 -13.50
N GLU A 725 40.05 -8.41 -13.10
CA GLU A 725 41.06 -8.93 -14.04
C GLU A 725 40.42 -9.76 -15.16
N THR A 726 39.37 -10.53 -14.88
CA THR A 726 38.65 -11.30 -15.89
C THR A 726 37.93 -10.39 -16.90
N GLU A 727 37.24 -9.35 -16.40
CA GLU A 727 36.54 -8.37 -17.23
C GLU A 727 37.52 -7.57 -18.10
N ARG A 728 38.64 -7.13 -17.52
CA ARG A 728 39.73 -6.43 -18.23
C ARG A 728 40.33 -7.30 -19.33
N GLY A 729 40.60 -8.57 -19.03
CA GLY A 729 41.13 -9.53 -20.02
C GLY A 729 40.16 -9.78 -21.18
N ALA A 730 38.86 -9.91 -20.88
CA ALA A 730 37.85 -10.09 -21.92
C ALA A 730 37.72 -8.85 -22.85
N ALA A 731 37.70 -7.65 -22.26
CA ALA A 731 37.64 -6.39 -23.03
C ALA A 731 38.89 -6.21 -23.91
N LYS A 732 40.09 -6.48 -23.41
CA LYS A 732 41.32 -6.46 -24.22
C LYS A 732 41.29 -7.47 -25.36
N SER A 733 40.83 -8.69 -25.12
CA SER A 733 40.70 -9.71 -26.17
C SER A 733 39.71 -9.28 -27.25
N LEU A 734 38.63 -8.61 -26.91
CA LEU A 734 37.70 -8.04 -27.88
C LEU A 734 38.41 -6.99 -28.74
N LEU A 735 39.08 -6.01 -28.11
CA LEU A 735 39.81 -4.94 -28.84
C LEU A 735 40.90 -5.47 -29.75
N ALA A 736 41.58 -6.55 -29.40
CA ALA A 736 42.63 -7.17 -30.22
C ALA A 736 42.07 -7.87 -31.48
N ASN A 737 40.77 -8.24 -31.48
CA ASN A 737 40.14 -9.01 -32.56
C ASN A 737 39.26 -8.16 -33.51
N VAL A 738 39.01 -6.88 -33.18
CA VAL A 738 38.21 -5.99 -34.04
C VAL A 738 39.09 -5.24 -35.06
N LYS A 739 38.51 -4.95 -36.23
CA LYS A 739 39.24 -4.20 -37.29
C LYS A 739 39.29 -2.71 -36.99
N ASP A 740 38.21 -2.16 -36.44
CA ASP A 740 38.13 -0.76 -36.07
C ASP A 740 38.09 -0.61 -34.56
N ARG A 741 39.07 0.12 -34.04
CA ARG A 741 39.23 0.32 -32.58
C ARG A 741 38.06 1.04 -31.96
N ARG A 742 37.47 2.05 -32.63
CA ARG A 742 36.32 2.80 -32.11
C ARG A 742 35.11 1.88 -31.94
N THR A 743 34.80 1.10 -32.98
CA THR A 743 33.70 0.10 -32.91
C THR A 743 33.89 -0.88 -31.76
N GLY A 744 35.12 -1.38 -31.54
CA GLY A 744 35.35 -2.28 -30.39
C GLY A 744 35.15 -1.62 -29.03
N ILE A 745 35.47 -0.34 -28.90
CA ILE A 745 35.19 0.42 -27.67
C ILE A 745 33.69 0.67 -27.49
N GLU A 746 32.97 0.98 -28.58
CA GLU A 746 31.52 1.11 -28.60
C GLU A 746 30.83 -0.21 -28.18
N ASP A 747 31.33 -1.36 -28.65
CA ASP A 747 30.83 -2.69 -28.25
C ASP A 747 31.02 -2.96 -26.73
N ILE A 748 32.19 -2.58 -26.18
CA ILE A 748 32.41 -2.68 -24.70
C ILE A 748 31.42 -1.79 -23.96
N ALA A 749 31.25 -0.56 -24.38
CA ALA A 749 30.32 0.38 -23.74
C ALA A 749 28.87 -0.12 -23.88
N TRP A 750 28.47 -0.62 -25.03
CA TRP A 750 27.17 -1.26 -25.25
C TRP A 750 26.94 -2.44 -24.28
N GLY A 751 27.96 -3.31 -24.15
CA GLY A 751 27.88 -4.45 -23.22
C GLY A 751 27.72 -4.02 -21.78
N LEU A 752 28.40 -2.96 -21.34
CA LEU A 752 28.26 -2.39 -20.00
C LEU A 752 26.88 -1.79 -19.76
N LEU A 753 26.33 -1.02 -20.69
CA LEU A 753 25.01 -0.40 -20.60
C LEU A 753 23.87 -1.43 -20.56
N ASN A 754 24.08 -2.62 -21.17
CA ASN A 754 23.13 -3.73 -21.15
C ASN A 754 23.35 -4.70 -19.97
N ALA A 755 24.39 -4.52 -19.18
CA ALA A 755 24.66 -5.38 -18.03
C ALA A 755 23.58 -5.24 -16.94
N LYS A 756 23.21 -6.36 -16.29
CA LYS A 756 22.30 -6.33 -15.13
C LYS A 756 22.77 -5.37 -14.04
N GLU A 757 24.08 -5.21 -13.89
CA GLU A 757 24.67 -4.30 -12.92
C GLU A 757 24.38 -2.83 -13.24
N PHE A 758 24.30 -2.48 -14.54
CA PHE A 758 23.97 -1.13 -14.98
C PHE A 758 22.47 -0.84 -14.81
N VAL A 759 21.61 -1.72 -15.32
CA VAL A 759 20.15 -1.47 -15.38
C VAL A 759 19.43 -1.61 -14.04
N LEU A 760 20.11 -2.18 -13.04
CA LEU A 760 19.56 -2.40 -11.71
C LEU A 760 20.17 -1.49 -10.64
N ARG A 761 19.34 -1.01 -9.75
CA ARG A 761 19.75 -0.43 -8.45
C ARG A 761 19.92 -1.59 -7.45
N ARG A 762 21.13 -1.78 -6.97
CA ARG A 762 21.48 -2.84 -6.01
C ARG A 762 21.69 -2.30 -4.62
#